data_b8a43c0831bc2c3fdf0f75d491bef1c0
#
_entry.id   b8a43c0831bc2c3fdf0f75d491bef1c0
#
_cell.length_a   1.000
_cell.length_b   1.000
_cell.length_c   1.000
_cell.angle_alpha   90.00
_cell.angle_beta   90.00
_cell.angle_gamma   90.00
#
_symmetry.space_group_name_H-M   'P 1'
#
loop_
_entity.id
_entity.type
_entity.pdbx_description
1 polymer ?
#
loop_
_entity_poly.entity_id
_entity_poly.type
_entity_poly.pdbx_seq_one_letter_code
_entity_poly.pdbx_strand_id
1 'polypeptide(L)'
;MKSTADRAIAIVGVGAVLPDAPDAATFWKNLCEGRYSVCDVPGDRWDSHKYYDPDPKAVDKTYSKIGGWVQECDWNPLGWRLPIPPKVSDVMDLAQKWAIVSTREALADYGYPERALDRERTAVIMGNALGGDYHLMTAMRVLFPEIAEQLDEAPSFQTLDDDVRRAVMEELRSGVQTRIPDITEDTMPGELANVVAGRLAALFDFKGPNYITDAACASAMAAVSAAIEGLVERDYDAVLTGGIDANMSPSTFVKFCKIGALSATGTRPYADGADGFVMGEGAACLLLKRLDDAERDGDAIYAVIRGLGGSSDGRGKGITAPNPIGQRLAVSRAWERAGVDPEAGDLVEGHGTSTKVGDVVEVESLAEVFGGYGLPPQSIALGSVKSNIGHLKAAAGAAGILKATLALKHKFVPPNLNFHAPNPAIDFARSPFRVTTELTPWEKRGANGESVRRAGVSAFGFGGTNFHAVLEEHVPGRLERERTLVASSELDAESPAVHAALKLPLRGALVLGGTSEAEIADRLRSIKAEAEKGTAPPPTVPREADLQAPIRLAIDFGDAQGLADLAGKALKALEEGHEGRWKALRNKGICLGRGRPGKVAFLFTGQGSQYVNMLAELRGTEPIVSDTYVEADRTMEPLIGGPLTDRIFVDPADEELVAQAAEGLRQTAITQPAVLTVDTALARVLGAFGVVPDMVMGHSLGEYGALVTAGALPFAGALTAVAARGKAMTDLSLGDNGLMAAVFGPVDRVGELLDAVDGYVVVANLNSSKECVIGGATEAVEAAIESLQAEGLRVARLPVSHAFHTKIVEPAAAPLTDVLMSQSVRPPDIPIISNVTGEFYP
;
A
#
# COMPACT_ATOMS: atom_id res chain seq x y z
N MET A 1 3.20 -9.14 13.60
CA MET A 1 2.63 -9.35 12.23
C MET A 1 1.28 -8.66 12.20
N LYS A 2 1.00 -7.83 11.19
CA LYS A 2 -0.37 -7.33 10.98
C LYS A 2 -1.29 -8.54 10.86
N SER A 3 -2.48 -8.48 11.47
CA SER A 3 -3.46 -9.57 11.41
C SER A 3 -3.75 -9.91 9.94
N THR A 4 -4.06 -11.17 9.65
CA THR A 4 -4.42 -11.60 8.28
C THR A 4 -5.65 -10.88 7.75
N ALA A 5 -6.50 -10.34 8.62
CA ALA A 5 -7.63 -9.47 8.27
C ALA A 5 -7.16 -8.08 7.79
N ASP A 6 -6.07 -7.54 8.36
CA ASP A 6 -5.53 -6.23 7.97
C ASP A 6 -4.98 -6.17 6.54
N ARG A 7 -4.67 -7.33 5.97
CA ARG A 7 -4.15 -7.47 4.62
C ARG A 7 -5.21 -7.85 3.59
N ALA A 8 -6.49 -7.95 3.98
CA ALA A 8 -7.58 -8.27 3.08
C ALA A 8 -7.89 -7.09 2.14
N ILE A 9 -7.79 -7.32 0.85
CA ILE A 9 -7.95 -6.30 -0.19
C ILE A 9 -9.14 -6.66 -1.07
N ALA A 10 -10.09 -5.75 -1.19
CA ALA A 10 -11.26 -5.89 -2.03
C ALA A 10 -10.97 -5.51 -3.48
N ILE A 11 -11.44 -6.33 -4.42
CA ILE A 11 -11.53 -5.98 -5.84
C ILE A 11 -12.90 -5.36 -6.06
N VAL A 12 -12.93 -4.04 -6.34
CA VAL A 12 -14.18 -3.25 -6.39
C VAL A 12 -14.53 -2.74 -7.79
N GLY A 13 -13.64 -2.95 -8.76
CA GLY A 13 -13.89 -2.63 -10.17
C GLY A 13 -12.97 -3.46 -11.06
N VAL A 14 -13.47 -3.86 -12.23
CA VAL A 14 -12.74 -4.68 -13.20
C VAL A 14 -12.92 -4.13 -14.61
N GLY A 15 -11.88 -4.25 -15.43
CA GLY A 15 -11.94 -3.89 -16.84
C GLY A 15 -10.92 -4.66 -17.66
N ALA A 16 -11.22 -4.89 -18.93
CA ALA A 16 -10.39 -5.72 -19.79
C ALA A 16 -10.46 -5.32 -21.27
N VAL A 17 -9.37 -5.58 -21.99
CA VAL A 17 -9.31 -5.64 -23.44
C VAL A 17 -8.48 -6.88 -23.77
N LEU A 18 -9.14 -7.95 -24.18
CA LEU A 18 -8.53 -9.28 -24.32
C LEU A 18 -8.91 -9.90 -25.68
N PRO A 19 -8.24 -10.96 -26.13
CA PRO A 19 -8.59 -11.62 -27.39
C PRO A 19 -10.08 -12.03 -27.45
N ASP A 20 -10.78 -11.59 -28.49
CA ASP A 20 -12.23 -11.73 -28.69
C ASP A 20 -13.11 -11.16 -27.56
N ALA A 21 -12.55 -10.33 -26.69
CA ALA A 21 -13.25 -9.74 -25.55
C ALA A 21 -12.88 -8.27 -25.37
N PRO A 22 -13.66 -7.33 -25.89
CA PRO A 22 -13.43 -5.91 -25.73
C PRO A 22 -13.70 -5.38 -24.32
N ASP A 23 -14.32 -6.19 -23.45
CA ASP A 23 -14.67 -5.89 -22.08
C ASP A 23 -14.66 -7.17 -21.19
N ALA A 24 -14.72 -6.96 -19.86
CA ALA A 24 -14.69 -8.05 -18.88
C ALA A 24 -15.94 -8.94 -18.90
N ALA A 25 -17.09 -8.39 -19.25
CA ALA A 25 -18.34 -9.17 -19.36
C ALA A 25 -18.30 -10.14 -20.53
N THR A 26 -17.83 -9.68 -21.69
CA THR A 26 -17.60 -10.53 -22.88
C THR A 26 -16.53 -11.58 -22.60
N PHE A 27 -15.46 -11.21 -21.89
CA PHE A 27 -14.43 -12.16 -21.46
C PHE A 27 -15.02 -13.29 -20.60
N TRP A 28 -15.84 -12.96 -19.61
CA TRP A 28 -16.51 -13.96 -18.79
C TRP A 28 -17.42 -14.89 -19.61
N LYS A 29 -18.21 -14.32 -20.51
CA LYS A 29 -19.05 -15.08 -21.42
C LYS A 29 -18.23 -16.07 -22.25
N ASN A 30 -17.14 -15.60 -22.85
CA ASN A 30 -16.24 -16.43 -23.68
C ASN A 30 -15.61 -17.57 -22.88
N LEU A 31 -15.25 -17.33 -21.62
CA LEU A 31 -14.74 -18.37 -20.72
C LEU A 31 -15.80 -19.45 -20.44
N CYS A 32 -17.04 -19.05 -20.14
CA CYS A 32 -18.14 -19.98 -19.87
C CYS A 32 -18.53 -20.81 -21.12
N GLU A 33 -18.48 -20.22 -22.30
CA GLU A 33 -18.76 -20.88 -23.57
C GLU A 33 -17.59 -21.73 -24.07
N GLY A 34 -16.43 -21.69 -23.40
CA GLY A 34 -15.23 -22.42 -23.83
C GLY A 34 -14.69 -21.91 -25.17
N ARG A 35 -14.74 -20.60 -25.41
CA ARG A 35 -14.24 -20.01 -26.64
C ARG A 35 -12.71 -20.07 -26.70
N TYR A 36 -12.21 -20.55 -27.84
CA TYR A 36 -10.78 -20.59 -28.16
C TYR A 36 -10.43 -19.40 -29.06
N SER A 37 -9.77 -18.38 -28.48
CA SER A 37 -9.49 -17.09 -29.13
C SER A 37 -8.06 -17.01 -29.71
N VAL A 38 -7.51 -18.16 -30.07
CA VAL A 38 -6.21 -18.25 -30.76
C VAL A 38 -6.43 -18.51 -32.25
N CYS A 39 -5.83 -17.67 -33.08
CA CYS A 39 -5.91 -17.81 -34.54
C CYS A 39 -4.57 -17.45 -35.18
N ASP A 40 -4.46 -17.64 -36.50
CA ASP A 40 -3.34 -17.18 -37.29
C ASP A 40 -3.20 -15.66 -37.19
N VAL A 41 -1.98 -15.15 -37.33
CA VAL A 41 -1.71 -13.71 -37.32
C VAL A 41 -2.60 -12.98 -38.33
N PRO A 42 -3.34 -11.95 -37.90
CA PRO A 42 -4.13 -11.12 -38.81
C PRO A 42 -3.26 -10.36 -39.80
N GLY A 43 -3.77 -10.19 -41.02
CA GLY A 43 -3.00 -9.58 -42.12
C GLY A 43 -2.65 -8.10 -41.90
N ASP A 44 -3.38 -7.41 -41.04
CA ASP A 44 -3.11 -6.03 -40.63
C ASP A 44 -2.03 -5.91 -39.54
N ARG A 45 -1.62 -7.04 -38.92
CA ARG A 45 -0.56 -7.07 -37.93
C ARG A 45 0.82 -7.22 -38.56
N TRP A 46 1.04 -8.31 -39.24
CA TRP A 46 2.26 -8.53 -40.03
C TRP A 46 2.07 -9.65 -41.06
N ASP A 47 2.83 -9.54 -42.17
CA ASP A 47 2.79 -10.47 -43.27
C ASP A 47 3.57 -11.75 -42.96
N SER A 48 2.83 -12.86 -42.70
CA SER A 48 3.43 -14.15 -42.37
C SER A 48 4.35 -14.70 -43.44
N HIS A 49 4.13 -14.40 -44.74
CA HIS A 49 5.01 -14.85 -45.79
C HIS A 49 6.44 -14.34 -45.66
N LYS A 50 6.64 -13.22 -44.98
CA LYS A 50 7.97 -12.65 -44.76
C LYS A 50 8.75 -13.27 -43.61
N TYR A 51 8.06 -13.73 -42.56
CA TYR A 51 8.68 -14.08 -41.28
C TYR A 51 8.48 -15.54 -40.89
N TYR A 52 7.47 -16.23 -41.42
CA TYR A 52 7.12 -17.61 -41.06
C TYR A 52 7.93 -18.61 -41.92
N ASP A 53 8.50 -19.62 -41.26
CA ASP A 53 9.09 -20.81 -41.87
C ASP A 53 8.84 -21.99 -40.93
N PRO A 54 8.26 -23.12 -41.38
CA PRO A 54 8.00 -24.26 -40.53
C PRO A 54 9.25 -24.97 -40.01
N ASP A 55 10.42 -24.71 -40.61
CA ASP A 55 11.70 -25.23 -40.09
C ASP A 55 12.15 -24.41 -38.87
N PRO A 56 12.21 -24.99 -37.64
CA PRO A 56 12.71 -24.31 -36.48
C PRO A 56 14.13 -23.79 -36.59
N LYS A 57 14.93 -24.33 -37.54
CA LYS A 57 16.31 -23.93 -37.77
C LYS A 57 16.45 -22.78 -38.77
N ALA A 58 15.39 -22.43 -39.49
CA ALA A 58 15.44 -21.33 -40.44
C ALA A 58 15.90 -20.03 -39.78
N VAL A 59 16.95 -19.38 -40.35
CA VAL A 59 17.54 -18.17 -39.75
C VAL A 59 16.53 -17.01 -39.81
N ASP A 60 16.41 -16.28 -38.72
CA ASP A 60 15.55 -15.10 -38.58
C ASP A 60 14.07 -15.30 -38.97
N LYS A 61 13.59 -16.54 -38.80
CA LYS A 61 12.21 -16.92 -39.04
C LYS A 61 11.53 -17.43 -37.74
N THR A 62 10.23 -17.33 -37.74
CA THR A 62 9.37 -17.94 -36.72
C THR A 62 8.71 -19.18 -37.26
N TYR A 63 8.68 -20.28 -36.49
CA TYR A 63 7.93 -21.50 -36.83
C TYR A 63 6.49 -21.47 -36.31
N SER A 64 6.12 -20.42 -35.58
CA SER A 64 4.74 -20.20 -35.09
C SER A 64 4.22 -18.88 -35.67
N LYS A 65 2.95 -18.88 -36.08
CA LYS A 65 2.23 -17.70 -36.55
C LYS A 65 0.86 -17.54 -35.90
N ILE A 66 0.60 -18.33 -34.86
CA ILE A 66 -0.65 -18.32 -34.12
C ILE A 66 -0.52 -17.49 -32.85
N GLY A 67 -1.59 -16.80 -32.46
CA GLY A 67 -1.62 -15.97 -31.25
C GLY A 67 -3.04 -15.65 -30.80
N GLY A 68 -3.16 -15.20 -29.56
CA GLY A 68 -4.36 -14.54 -29.04
C GLY A 68 -4.30 -13.06 -29.36
N TRP A 69 -5.02 -12.62 -30.38
CA TRP A 69 -4.98 -11.26 -30.90
C TRP A 69 -6.18 -10.44 -30.44
N VAL A 70 -5.93 -9.22 -29.99
CA VAL A 70 -7.00 -8.24 -29.75
C VAL A 70 -7.44 -7.67 -31.11
N GLN A 71 -8.65 -8.03 -31.53
CA GLN A 71 -9.21 -7.61 -32.82
C GLN A 71 -10.13 -6.40 -32.67
N GLU A 72 -10.83 -6.30 -31.53
CA GLU A 72 -11.79 -5.23 -31.24
C GLU A 72 -11.37 -4.47 -29.98
N CYS A 73 -11.38 -3.14 -30.07
CA CYS A 73 -11.14 -2.24 -28.95
C CYS A 73 -11.98 -0.97 -29.16
N ASP A 74 -12.80 -0.63 -28.18
CA ASP A 74 -13.57 0.63 -28.20
C ASP A 74 -12.66 1.82 -27.90
N TRP A 75 -11.88 2.24 -28.89
CA TRP A 75 -10.99 3.39 -28.79
C TRP A 75 -11.68 4.66 -29.30
N ASN A 76 -12.26 5.45 -28.39
CA ASN A 76 -13.00 6.67 -28.75
C ASN A 76 -12.72 7.84 -27.79
N PRO A 77 -11.46 8.35 -27.71
CA PRO A 77 -11.09 9.39 -26.76
C PRO A 77 -11.89 10.69 -26.92
N LEU A 78 -12.29 11.04 -28.14
CA LEU A 78 -13.13 12.23 -28.41
C LEU A 78 -14.54 12.06 -27.86
N GLY A 79 -15.18 10.90 -28.13
CA GLY A 79 -16.51 10.57 -27.59
C GLY A 79 -16.51 10.49 -26.06
N TRP A 80 -15.42 10.08 -25.47
CA TRP A 80 -15.25 10.06 -24.00
C TRP A 80 -14.83 11.40 -23.41
N ARG A 81 -14.58 12.42 -24.24
CA ARG A 81 -14.10 13.74 -23.84
C ARG A 81 -12.77 13.71 -23.10
N LEU A 82 -11.90 12.76 -23.43
CA LEU A 82 -10.55 12.72 -22.89
C LEU A 82 -9.68 13.77 -23.61
N PRO A 83 -8.74 14.41 -22.90
CA PRO A 83 -7.85 15.42 -23.48
C PRO A 83 -6.70 14.77 -24.28
N ILE A 84 -7.02 13.94 -25.26
CA ILE A 84 -6.07 13.27 -26.17
C ILE A 84 -6.33 13.78 -27.60
N PRO A 85 -5.50 14.68 -28.10
CA PRO A 85 -5.61 15.13 -29.51
C PRO A 85 -5.39 13.96 -30.48
N PRO A 86 -6.01 13.97 -31.66
CA PRO A 86 -5.83 12.92 -32.68
C PRO A 86 -4.34 12.64 -33.00
N LYS A 87 -3.53 13.68 -33.20
CA LYS A 87 -2.10 13.56 -33.48
C LYS A 87 -1.32 12.82 -32.38
N VAL A 88 -1.70 12.99 -31.12
CA VAL A 88 -1.12 12.24 -29.99
C VAL A 88 -1.58 10.79 -30.03
N SER A 89 -2.88 10.56 -30.27
CA SER A 89 -3.48 9.23 -30.41
C SER A 89 -2.80 8.38 -31.49
N ASP A 90 -2.41 9.00 -32.62
CA ASP A 90 -1.81 8.32 -33.77
C ASP A 90 -0.43 7.74 -33.46
N VAL A 91 0.31 8.37 -32.54
CA VAL A 91 1.66 7.94 -32.12
C VAL A 91 1.68 7.22 -30.76
N MET A 92 0.51 6.89 -30.20
CA MET A 92 0.42 6.08 -28.99
C MET A 92 0.49 4.60 -29.30
N ASP A 93 1.34 3.87 -28.58
CA ASP A 93 1.37 2.41 -28.61
C ASP A 93 0.03 1.80 -28.19
N LEU A 94 -0.28 0.62 -28.70
CA LEU A 94 -1.49 -0.14 -28.34
C LEU A 94 -1.56 -0.41 -26.84
N ALA A 95 -0.43 -0.65 -26.17
CA ALA A 95 -0.37 -0.85 -24.74
C ALA A 95 -0.99 0.34 -23.96
N GLN A 96 -0.70 1.58 -24.40
CA GLN A 96 -1.28 2.77 -23.76
C GLN A 96 -2.78 2.89 -24.04
N LYS A 97 -3.22 2.58 -25.24
CA LYS A 97 -4.64 2.62 -25.64
C LYS A 97 -5.45 1.60 -24.84
N TRP A 98 -4.99 0.35 -24.76
CA TRP A 98 -5.69 -0.71 -24.02
C TRP A 98 -5.68 -0.47 -22.51
N ALA A 99 -4.60 0.10 -21.97
CA ALA A 99 -4.56 0.53 -20.58
C ALA A 99 -5.66 1.56 -20.26
N ILE A 100 -5.87 2.55 -21.15
CA ILE A 100 -6.92 3.57 -20.99
C ILE A 100 -8.31 2.95 -21.07
N VAL A 101 -8.56 2.07 -22.05
CA VAL A 101 -9.87 1.42 -22.23
C VAL A 101 -10.20 0.56 -21.02
N SER A 102 -9.31 -0.35 -20.62
CA SER A 102 -9.55 -1.24 -19.48
C SER A 102 -9.65 -0.51 -18.14
N THR A 103 -8.86 0.57 -17.95
CA THR A 103 -8.97 1.42 -16.76
C THR A 103 -10.30 2.17 -16.71
N ARG A 104 -10.73 2.73 -17.85
CA ARG A 104 -12.00 3.42 -17.95
C ARG A 104 -13.17 2.48 -17.64
N GLU A 105 -13.12 1.24 -18.13
CA GLU A 105 -14.10 0.22 -17.81
C GLU A 105 -14.11 -0.10 -16.31
N ALA A 106 -12.94 -0.35 -15.69
CA ALA A 106 -12.84 -0.63 -14.26
C ALA A 106 -13.38 0.52 -13.38
N LEU A 107 -13.14 1.76 -13.78
CA LEU A 107 -13.69 2.94 -13.11
C LEU A 107 -15.21 3.06 -13.30
N ALA A 108 -15.72 2.80 -14.52
CA ALA A 108 -17.15 2.81 -14.80
C ALA A 108 -17.89 1.68 -14.06
N ASP A 109 -17.28 0.50 -13.98
CA ASP A 109 -17.79 -0.65 -13.24
C ASP A 109 -17.88 -0.37 -11.72
N TYR A 110 -16.93 0.36 -11.18
CA TYR A 110 -16.98 0.89 -9.81
C TYR A 110 -18.07 1.96 -9.62
N GLY A 111 -18.45 2.65 -10.67
CA GLY A 111 -19.41 3.75 -10.67
C GLY A 111 -18.79 5.16 -10.62
N TYR A 112 -17.50 5.30 -10.94
CA TYR A 112 -16.83 6.60 -11.06
C TYR A 112 -17.31 7.35 -12.33
N PRO A 113 -17.55 8.67 -12.31
CA PRO A 113 -17.25 9.61 -11.20
C PRO A 113 -18.38 9.81 -10.17
N GLU A 114 -19.58 9.25 -10.36
CA GLU A 114 -20.72 9.42 -9.44
C GLU A 114 -20.38 8.88 -8.05
N ARG A 115 -19.66 7.76 -7.99
CA ARG A 115 -19.02 7.24 -6.79
C ARG A 115 -17.59 7.80 -6.74
N ALA A 116 -17.36 8.75 -5.86
CA ALA A 116 -16.10 9.46 -5.77
C ALA A 116 -14.95 8.56 -5.27
N LEU A 117 -13.77 8.74 -5.87
CA LEU A 117 -12.48 8.31 -5.35
C LEU A 117 -11.70 9.53 -4.87
N ASP A 118 -10.96 9.39 -3.79
CA ASP A 118 -10.02 10.44 -3.37
C ASP A 118 -8.86 10.49 -4.35
N ARG A 119 -8.81 11.55 -5.15
CA ARG A 119 -7.82 11.73 -6.22
C ARG A 119 -6.41 11.90 -5.69
N GLU A 120 -6.25 12.54 -4.52
CA GLU A 120 -4.93 12.71 -3.88
C GLU A 120 -4.38 11.38 -3.37
N ARG A 121 -5.28 10.43 -3.06
CA ARG A 121 -4.98 9.13 -2.47
C ARG A 121 -5.37 7.94 -3.35
N THR A 122 -5.41 8.15 -4.67
CA THR A 122 -5.59 7.07 -5.65
C THR A 122 -4.31 6.89 -6.45
N ALA A 123 -3.73 5.68 -6.40
CA ALA A 123 -2.50 5.31 -7.10
C ALA A 123 -2.77 4.59 -8.44
N VAL A 124 -1.75 4.52 -9.30
CA VAL A 124 -1.78 3.78 -10.57
C VAL A 124 -0.51 2.95 -10.71
N ILE A 125 -0.60 1.64 -10.50
CA ILE A 125 0.56 0.73 -10.53
C ILE A 125 0.25 -0.43 -11.47
N MET A 126 0.90 -0.48 -12.63
CA MET A 126 0.59 -1.44 -13.69
C MET A 126 1.79 -2.31 -14.05
N GLY A 127 1.54 -3.52 -14.45
CA GLY A 127 2.55 -4.43 -14.99
C GLY A 127 2.68 -4.29 -16.50
N ASN A 128 3.87 -4.05 -17.02
CA ASN A 128 4.17 -4.06 -18.44
C ASN A 128 5.63 -4.46 -18.64
N ALA A 129 5.93 -5.14 -19.73
CA ALA A 129 7.30 -5.47 -20.13
C ALA A 129 7.54 -4.96 -21.55
N LEU A 130 8.70 -4.39 -21.80
CA LEU A 130 9.16 -3.89 -23.10
C LEU A 130 8.32 -2.73 -23.70
N GLY A 131 7.37 -2.14 -22.98
CA GLY A 131 6.50 -1.08 -23.50
C GLY A 131 5.40 -1.60 -24.42
N GLY A 132 5.72 -1.78 -25.68
CA GLY A 132 4.89 -2.30 -26.77
C GLY A 132 5.74 -2.41 -28.03
N ASP A 133 5.11 -2.58 -29.19
CA ASP A 133 5.85 -2.78 -30.46
C ASP A 133 6.15 -1.48 -31.25
N TYR A 134 5.54 -0.35 -30.86
CA TYR A 134 5.67 0.91 -31.61
C TYR A 134 7.11 1.43 -31.67
N HIS A 135 7.89 1.28 -30.60
CA HIS A 135 9.28 1.68 -30.54
C HIS A 135 10.18 0.94 -31.56
N LEU A 136 9.84 -0.31 -31.95
CA LEU A 136 10.56 -1.04 -32.98
C LEU A 136 10.35 -0.44 -34.36
N MET A 137 9.15 0.07 -34.63
CA MET A 137 8.84 0.73 -35.91
C MET A 137 9.53 2.07 -36.02
N THR A 138 9.47 2.89 -34.97
CA THR A 138 10.12 4.22 -34.96
C THR A 138 11.64 4.08 -35.01
N ALA A 139 12.22 3.10 -34.30
CA ALA A 139 13.64 2.79 -34.42
C ALA A 139 14.06 2.43 -35.86
N MET A 140 13.23 1.63 -36.57
CA MET A 140 13.53 1.30 -38.00
C MET A 140 13.49 2.56 -38.87
N ARG A 141 12.61 3.53 -38.62
CA ARG A 141 12.61 4.80 -39.35
C ARG A 141 13.87 5.64 -39.08
N VAL A 142 14.26 5.73 -37.81
CA VAL A 142 15.46 6.49 -37.40
C VAL A 142 16.75 5.86 -37.94
N LEU A 143 16.85 4.53 -37.95
CA LEU A 143 18.02 3.78 -38.43
C LEU A 143 18.02 3.55 -39.96
N PHE A 144 16.99 4.03 -40.67
CA PHE A 144 16.92 3.87 -42.14
C PHE A 144 18.14 4.41 -42.90
N PRO A 145 18.77 5.56 -42.55
CA PRO A 145 19.99 6.03 -43.21
C PRO A 145 21.13 5.01 -43.22
N GLU A 146 21.33 4.25 -42.12
CA GLU A 146 22.36 3.20 -42.02
C GLU A 146 22.07 2.02 -42.94
N ILE A 147 20.78 1.63 -43.07
CA ILE A 147 20.34 0.59 -44.02
C ILE A 147 20.54 1.08 -45.46
N ALA A 148 20.24 2.34 -45.72
CA ALA A 148 20.41 2.98 -47.02
C ALA A 148 21.88 3.05 -47.42
N GLU A 149 22.80 3.38 -46.52
CA GLU A 149 24.25 3.38 -46.73
C GLU A 149 24.75 1.98 -47.11
N GLN A 150 24.30 0.94 -46.40
CA GLN A 150 24.67 -0.45 -46.75
C GLN A 150 24.19 -0.86 -48.16
N LEU A 151 23.03 -0.34 -48.59
CA LEU A 151 22.57 -0.56 -49.97
C LEU A 151 23.42 0.21 -50.97
N ASP A 152 23.76 1.48 -50.65
CA ASP A 152 24.60 2.30 -51.56
C ASP A 152 26.02 1.75 -51.70
N GLU A 153 26.60 1.17 -50.66
CA GLU A 153 27.89 0.50 -50.67
C GLU A 153 27.88 -0.87 -51.37
N ALA A 154 26.74 -1.46 -51.64
CA ALA A 154 26.66 -2.77 -52.25
C ALA A 154 27.24 -2.76 -53.67
N PRO A 155 28.27 -3.63 -54.01
CA PRO A 155 28.97 -3.57 -55.33
C PRO A 155 28.03 -3.67 -56.52
N SER A 156 26.99 -4.48 -56.45
CA SER A 156 26.02 -4.62 -57.54
C SER A 156 25.11 -3.39 -57.69
N PHE A 157 24.82 -2.67 -56.59
CA PHE A 157 24.06 -1.43 -56.63
C PHE A 157 24.86 -0.28 -57.23
N GLN A 158 26.16 -0.24 -56.97
CA GLN A 158 27.13 0.68 -57.54
C GLN A 158 27.32 0.53 -59.06
N THR A 159 26.91 -0.59 -59.64
CA THR A 159 26.93 -0.79 -61.09
C THR A 159 25.76 -0.13 -61.80
N LEU A 160 24.75 0.35 -61.09
CA LEU A 160 23.58 1.00 -61.66
C LEU A 160 23.92 2.47 -62.01
N ASP A 161 23.15 3.01 -62.95
CA ASP A 161 23.19 4.44 -63.32
C ASP A 161 22.82 5.32 -62.07
N ASP A 162 23.48 6.47 -61.95
CA ASP A 162 23.28 7.38 -60.80
C ASP A 162 21.82 7.84 -60.63
N ASP A 163 21.10 8.04 -61.74
CA ASP A 163 19.69 8.43 -61.68
C ASP A 163 18.81 7.27 -61.18
N VAL A 164 19.11 6.04 -61.58
CA VAL A 164 18.44 4.83 -61.11
C VAL A 164 18.69 4.63 -59.62
N ARG A 165 19.95 4.76 -59.18
CA ARG A 165 20.29 4.66 -57.76
C ARG A 165 19.51 5.65 -56.89
N ARG A 166 19.49 6.94 -57.32
CA ARG A 166 18.73 7.99 -56.62
C ARG A 166 17.23 7.69 -56.59
N ALA A 167 16.64 7.24 -57.69
CA ALA A 167 15.23 6.88 -57.75
C ALA A 167 14.89 5.74 -56.80
N VAL A 168 15.66 4.65 -56.80
CA VAL A 168 15.47 3.51 -55.88
C VAL A 168 15.58 3.94 -54.41
N MET A 169 16.58 4.77 -54.08
CA MET A 169 16.75 5.27 -52.70
C MET A 169 15.59 6.14 -52.24
N GLU A 170 15.07 6.99 -53.12
CA GLU A 170 13.91 7.84 -52.81
C GLU A 170 12.61 7.02 -52.67
N GLU A 171 12.39 6.04 -53.55
CA GLU A 171 11.25 5.12 -53.44
C GLU A 171 11.30 4.31 -52.14
N LEU A 172 12.50 3.81 -51.77
CA LEU A 172 12.69 3.06 -50.54
C LEU A 172 12.42 3.95 -49.30
N ARG A 173 12.97 5.19 -49.30
CA ARG A 173 12.73 6.19 -48.26
C ARG A 173 11.24 6.50 -48.12
N SER A 174 10.60 6.81 -49.23
CA SER A 174 9.17 7.11 -49.28
C SER A 174 8.31 5.93 -48.80
N GLY A 175 8.73 4.70 -49.15
CA GLY A 175 8.06 3.48 -48.68
C GLY A 175 8.15 3.30 -47.16
N VAL A 176 9.27 3.63 -46.53
CA VAL A 176 9.42 3.61 -45.07
C VAL A 176 8.61 4.73 -44.41
N GLN A 177 8.70 5.94 -44.95
CA GLN A 177 8.01 7.14 -44.43
C GLN A 177 6.49 7.03 -44.51
N THR A 178 5.95 6.37 -45.51
CA THR A 178 4.51 6.15 -45.67
C THR A 178 3.96 5.17 -44.63
N ARG A 179 4.77 4.21 -44.17
CA ARG A 179 4.33 3.15 -43.22
C ARG A 179 4.54 3.52 -41.78
N ILE A 180 5.51 4.37 -41.48
CA ILE A 180 5.89 4.74 -40.12
C ILE A 180 5.70 6.24 -39.96
N PRO A 181 4.89 6.72 -39.04
CA PRO A 181 4.66 8.16 -38.81
C PRO A 181 5.95 8.93 -38.55
N ASP A 182 5.92 10.24 -38.78
CA ASP A 182 7.05 11.14 -38.51
C ASP A 182 7.38 11.11 -37.01
N ILE A 183 8.68 11.22 -36.73
CA ILE A 183 9.14 11.37 -35.36
C ILE A 183 8.86 12.79 -34.90
N THR A 184 8.07 12.92 -33.85
CA THR A 184 7.60 14.19 -33.28
C THR A 184 7.87 14.23 -31.76
N GLU A 185 7.55 15.36 -31.13
CA GLU A 185 7.60 15.52 -29.69
C GLU A 185 6.68 14.52 -28.91
N ASP A 186 5.65 13.99 -29.57
CA ASP A 186 4.68 13.06 -28.99
C ASP A 186 5.13 11.59 -29.15
N THR A 187 6.12 11.29 -30.01
CA THR A 187 6.56 9.91 -30.30
C THR A 187 7.14 9.22 -29.06
N MET A 188 8.15 9.83 -28.41
CA MET A 188 8.76 9.24 -27.21
C MET A 188 7.72 9.03 -26.07
N PRO A 189 6.85 10.01 -25.72
CA PRO A 189 5.76 9.76 -24.78
C PRO A 189 4.78 8.67 -25.21
N GLY A 190 4.64 8.42 -26.50
CA GLY A 190 3.79 7.36 -27.06
C GLY A 190 4.37 5.96 -26.89
N GLU A 191 5.68 5.80 -26.71
CA GLU A 191 6.39 4.50 -26.65
C GLU A 191 6.76 4.05 -25.24
N LEU A 192 7.04 4.99 -24.33
CA LEU A 192 7.60 4.68 -23.01
C LEU A 192 6.61 3.92 -22.12
N ALA A 193 7.06 2.81 -21.54
CA ALA A 193 6.28 1.98 -20.64
C ALA A 193 5.79 2.74 -19.40
N ASN A 194 6.65 3.54 -18.75
CA ASN A 194 6.27 4.33 -17.56
C ASN A 194 5.18 5.36 -17.86
N VAL A 195 5.09 5.85 -19.10
CA VAL A 195 4.06 6.80 -19.52
C VAL A 195 2.66 6.17 -19.51
N VAL A 196 2.54 4.86 -19.60
CA VAL A 196 1.25 4.17 -19.43
C VAL A 196 0.60 4.60 -18.11
N ALA A 197 1.27 4.37 -16.98
CA ALA A 197 0.75 4.72 -15.64
C ALA A 197 0.61 6.24 -15.46
N GLY A 198 1.60 7.03 -15.92
CA GLY A 198 1.56 8.49 -15.85
C GLY A 198 0.41 9.10 -16.65
N ARG A 199 0.09 8.54 -17.83
CA ARG A 199 -1.04 8.99 -18.66
C ARG A 199 -2.37 8.67 -18.02
N LEU A 200 -2.55 7.47 -17.42
CA LEU A 200 -3.74 7.12 -16.67
C LEU A 200 -3.94 8.09 -15.49
N ALA A 201 -2.89 8.32 -14.69
CA ALA A 201 -2.94 9.26 -13.59
C ALA A 201 -3.33 10.68 -14.05
N ALA A 202 -2.75 11.16 -15.16
CA ALA A 202 -3.06 12.48 -15.71
C ALA A 202 -4.49 12.58 -16.26
N LEU A 203 -5.00 11.55 -16.95
CA LEU A 203 -6.34 11.57 -17.56
C LEU A 203 -7.47 11.58 -16.52
N PHE A 204 -7.26 10.93 -15.38
CA PHE A 204 -8.27 10.85 -14.30
C PHE A 204 -7.96 11.76 -13.11
N ASP A 205 -6.88 12.56 -13.20
CA ASP A 205 -6.42 13.50 -12.17
C ASP A 205 -6.11 12.79 -10.84
N PHE A 206 -5.51 11.59 -10.90
CA PHE A 206 -5.04 10.86 -9.73
C PHE A 206 -3.62 11.27 -9.36
N LYS A 207 -3.36 11.55 -8.09
CA LYS A 207 -2.11 12.15 -7.59
C LYS A 207 -1.33 11.21 -6.66
N GLY A 208 -1.84 10.02 -6.41
CA GLY A 208 -1.08 8.96 -5.76
C GLY A 208 0.11 8.52 -6.63
N PRO A 209 1.00 7.67 -6.10
CA PRO A 209 2.14 7.14 -6.85
C PRO A 209 1.70 6.48 -8.17
N ASN A 210 2.46 6.73 -9.26
CA ASN A 210 2.21 6.05 -10.51
C ASN A 210 3.53 5.52 -11.10
N TYR A 211 3.55 4.24 -11.47
CA TYR A 211 4.70 3.58 -12.07
C TYR A 211 4.34 2.24 -12.70
N ILE A 212 5.30 1.70 -13.44
CA ILE A 212 5.22 0.38 -14.08
C ILE A 212 6.18 -0.59 -13.40
N THR A 213 5.78 -1.85 -13.29
CA THR A 213 6.63 -2.96 -12.86
C THR A 213 6.94 -3.87 -14.05
N ASP A 214 8.19 -4.32 -14.16
CA ASP A 214 8.61 -5.36 -15.10
C ASP A 214 9.19 -6.55 -14.32
N ALA A 215 8.52 -7.68 -14.39
CA ALA A 215 8.93 -8.99 -13.90
C ALA A 215 8.60 -10.07 -14.96
N ALA A 216 8.75 -9.71 -16.23
CA ALA A 216 8.38 -10.52 -17.38
C ALA A 216 6.92 -11.03 -17.26
N CYS A 217 6.68 -12.38 -17.36
CA CYS A 217 5.33 -12.93 -17.27
C CYS A 217 4.65 -12.75 -15.90
N ALA A 218 5.39 -12.30 -14.89
CA ALA A 218 4.87 -12.03 -13.55
C ALA A 218 4.64 -10.51 -13.29
N SER A 219 4.83 -9.64 -14.28
CA SER A 219 4.76 -8.17 -14.14
C SER A 219 3.46 -7.69 -13.50
N ALA A 220 2.32 -8.20 -13.95
CA ALA A 220 1.02 -7.86 -13.37
C ALA A 220 0.92 -8.25 -11.88
N MET A 221 1.44 -9.42 -11.52
CA MET A 221 1.42 -9.85 -10.11
C MET A 221 2.38 -9.03 -9.24
N ALA A 222 3.50 -8.60 -9.79
CA ALA A 222 4.41 -7.66 -9.13
C ALA A 222 3.72 -6.30 -8.89
N ALA A 223 2.95 -5.80 -9.88
CA ALA A 223 2.14 -4.59 -9.73
C ALA A 223 1.09 -4.74 -8.62
N VAL A 224 0.32 -5.85 -8.65
CA VAL A 224 -0.67 -6.15 -7.61
C VAL A 224 -0.02 -6.27 -6.23
N SER A 225 1.17 -6.89 -6.14
CA SER A 225 1.92 -6.98 -4.87
C SER A 225 2.27 -5.59 -4.33
N ALA A 226 2.81 -4.73 -5.16
CA ALA A 226 3.14 -3.35 -4.77
C ALA A 226 1.88 -2.54 -4.40
N ALA A 227 0.80 -2.74 -5.15
CA ALA A 227 -0.50 -2.13 -4.88
C ALA A 227 -1.07 -2.54 -3.51
N ILE A 228 -0.98 -3.81 -3.16
CA ILE A 228 -1.42 -4.33 -1.85
C ILE A 228 -0.59 -3.73 -0.72
N GLU A 229 0.74 -3.71 -0.84
CA GLU A 229 1.59 -3.18 0.23
C GLU A 229 1.30 -1.71 0.51
N GLY A 230 1.13 -0.85 -0.52
CA GLY A 230 0.78 0.55 -0.30
C GLY A 230 -0.63 0.77 0.27
N LEU A 231 -1.63 -0.07 -0.08
CA LEU A 231 -2.94 -0.05 0.57
C LEU A 231 -2.84 -0.44 2.04
N VAL A 232 -2.07 -1.49 2.36
CA VAL A 232 -1.85 -1.97 3.73
C VAL A 232 -1.07 -0.97 4.57
N GLU A 233 -0.07 -0.28 3.99
CA GLU A 233 0.68 0.79 4.66
C GLU A 233 -0.09 2.12 4.70
N ARG A 234 -1.26 2.19 4.05
CA ARG A 234 -2.10 3.39 3.97
C ARG A 234 -1.44 4.57 3.25
N ASP A 235 -0.54 4.30 2.30
CA ASP A 235 0.04 5.33 1.44
C ASP A 235 -1.02 5.94 0.51
N TYR A 236 -2.00 5.13 0.12
CA TYR A 236 -3.17 5.51 -0.67
C TYR A 236 -4.39 4.65 -0.24
N ASP A 237 -5.59 5.06 -0.66
CA ASP A 237 -6.84 4.43 -0.27
C ASP A 237 -7.49 3.62 -1.39
N ALA A 238 -7.11 3.89 -2.62
CA ALA A 238 -7.49 3.13 -3.80
C ALA A 238 -6.31 3.02 -4.76
N VAL A 239 -6.28 1.97 -5.56
CA VAL A 239 -5.25 1.77 -6.58
C VAL A 239 -5.79 1.07 -7.81
N LEU A 240 -5.50 1.64 -8.99
CA LEU A 240 -5.66 0.98 -10.27
C LEU A 240 -4.41 0.15 -10.52
N THR A 241 -4.60 -1.15 -10.71
CA THR A 241 -3.50 -2.10 -10.94
C THR A 241 -3.90 -3.17 -11.93
N GLY A 242 -2.96 -3.98 -12.37
CA GLY A 242 -3.18 -5.02 -13.36
C GLY A 242 -2.00 -5.17 -14.31
N GLY A 243 -2.25 -5.50 -15.55
CA GLY A 243 -1.17 -5.70 -16.52
C GLY A 243 -1.59 -5.46 -17.96
N ILE A 244 -0.61 -5.05 -18.76
CA ILE A 244 -0.77 -4.75 -20.18
C ILE A 244 0.39 -5.39 -20.95
N ASP A 245 0.09 -5.96 -22.11
CA ASP A 245 1.11 -6.41 -23.06
C ASP A 245 0.59 -6.27 -24.50
N ALA A 246 1.40 -5.61 -25.36
CA ALA A 246 1.13 -5.40 -26.78
C ALA A 246 2.31 -5.87 -27.66
N ASN A 247 3.20 -6.73 -27.14
CA ASN A 247 4.41 -7.17 -27.84
C ASN A 247 4.14 -8.42 -28.69
N MET A 248 3.63 -8.23 -29.89
CA MET A 248 3.26 -9.31 -30.84
C MET A 248 3.88 -9.12 -32.22
N SER A 249 5.00 -8.35 -32.31
CA SER A 249 5.73 -8.15 -33.55
C SER A 249 6.43 -9.40 -34.05
N PRO A 250 6.82 -9.45 -35.33
CA PRO A 250 7.67 -10.51 -35.87
C PRO A 250 8.94 -10.73 -35.08
N SER A 251 9.56 -9.62 -34.60
CA SER A 251 10.78 -9.68 -33.79
C SER A 251 10.56 -10.49 -32.52
N THR A 252 9.46 -10.26 -31.81
CA THR A 252 9.10 -11.00 -30.61
C THR A 252 8.84 -12.47 -30.91
N PHE A 253 8.11 -12.79 -31.97
CA PHE A 253 7.88 -14.17 -32.41
C PHE A 253 9.18 -14.90 -32.75
N VAL A 254 10.04 -14.30 -33.56
CA VAL A 254 11.33 -14.90 -33.93
C VAL A 254 12.19 -15.18 -32.68
N LYS A 255 12.31 -14.21 -31.76
CA LYS A 255 13.14 -14.38 -30.54
C LYS A 255 12.62 -15.52 -29.66
N PHE A 256 11.30 -15.60 -29.41
CA PHE A 256 10.71 -16.70 -28.65
C PHE A 256 10.78 -18.05 -29.37
N CYS A 257 10.71 -18.08 -30.69
CA CYS A 257 10.96 -19.30 -31.44
C CYS A 257 12.41 -19.78 -31.31
N LYS A 258 13.40 -18.88 -31.33
CA LYS A 258 14.82 -19.26 -31.21
C LYS A 258 15.20 -19.86 -29.85
N ILE A 259 14.49 -19.51 -28.78
CA ILE A 259 14.64 -20.19 -27.48
C ILE A 259 13.77 -21.45 -27.37
N GLY A 260 13.01 -21.83 -28.41
CA GLY A 260 12.19 -23.03 -28.42
C GLY A 260 10.97 -22.96 -27.49
N ALA A 261 10.44 -21.76 -27.24
CA ALA A 261 9.38 -21.55 -26.25
C ALA A 261 7.96 -21.59 -26.84
N LEU A 262 7.80 -21.32 -28.16
CA LEU A 262 6.48 -21.22 -28.79
C LEU A 262 5.97 -22.59 -29.27
N SER A 263 4.66 -22.75 -29.24
CA SER A 263 3.92 -23.81 -29.93
C SER A 263 3.54 -23.38 -31.36
N ALA A 264 3.66 -24.29 -32.31
CA ALA A 264 3.11 -24.14 -33.66
C ALA A 264 1.72 -24.73 -33.82
N THR A 265 1.23 -25.46 -32.82
CA THR A 265 0.04 -26.32 -32.93
C THR A 265 -1.13 -25.92 -32.03
N GLY A 266 -0.90 -24.99 -31.10
CA GLY A 266 -1.92 -24.48 -30.17
C GLY A 266 -1.53 -24.60 -28.71
N THR A 267 -2.36 -24.04 -27.83
CA THR A 267 -2.16 -24.09 -26.38
C THR A 267 -3.01 -25.20 -25.76
N ARG A 268 -2.39 -26.01 -24.89
CA ARG A 268 -3.02 -27.14 -24.18
C ARG A 268 -2.39 -27.37 -22.80
N PRO A 269 -2.63 -26.47 -21.85
CA PRO A 269 -2.02 -26.56 -20.53
C PRO A 269 -2.29 -27.90 -19.85
N TYR A 270 -1.24 -28.50 -19.29
CA TYR A 270 -1.26 -29.77 -18.55
C TYR A 270 -1.58 -31.02 -19.36
N ALA A 271 -1.84 -30.87 -20.65
CA ALA A 271 -2.23 -31.97 -21.54
C ALA A 271 -1.04 -32.66 -22.20
N ASP A 272 -1.29 -33.88 -22.66
CA ASP A 272 -0.37 -34.57 -23.56
C ASP A 272 -0.22 -33.80 -24.88
N GLY A 273 0.99 -33.78 -25.41
CA GLY A 273 1.34 -33.02 -26.58
C GLY A 273 1.55 -31.53 -26.36
N ALA A 274 1.63 -31.05 -25.09
CA ALA A 274 2.08 -29.70 -24.77
C ALA A 274 3.51 -29.49 -25.25
N ASP A 275 3.71 -28.52 -26.17
CA ASP A 275 4.98 -28.34 -26.91
C ASP A 275 5.57 -26.94 -26.84
N GLY A 276 4.85 -26.00 -26.25
CA GLY A 276 5.21 -24.59 -26.08
C GLY A 276 4.00 -23.73 -25.80
N PHE A 277 4.22 -22.47 -25.47
CA PHE A 277 3.12 -21.55 -25.28
C PHE A 277 2.72 -20.86 -26.58
N VAL A 278 1.48 -20.40 -26.65
CA VAL A 278 1.00 -19.50 -27.69
C VAL A 278 0.97 -18.10 -27.09
N MET A 279 1.60 -17.12 -27.76
CA MET A 279 1.56 -15.73 -27.30
C MET A 279 0.14 -15.15 -27.41
N GLY A 280 -0.19 -14.26 -26.49
CA GLY A 280 -1.36 -13.41 -26.52
C GLY A 280 -1.00 -11.98 -26.17
N GLU A 281 -1.94 -11.06 -26.36
CA GLU A 281 -1.84 -9.65 -26.04
C GLU A 281 -3.11 -9.16 -25.36
N GLY A 282 -3.05 -7.96 -24.73
CA GLY A 282 -4.22 -7.32 -24.14
C GLY A 282 -3.91 -6.63 -22.81
N ALA A 283 -4.97 -6.19 -22.15
CA ALA A 283 -4.92 -5.53 -20.86
C ALA A 283 -6.01 -6.03 -19.93
N ALA A 284 -5.71 -6.15 -18.64
CA ALA A 284 -6.69 -6.33 -17.58
C ALA A 284 -6.37 -5.37 -16.43
N CYS A 285 -7.37 -4.61 -16.00
CA CYS A 285 -7.30 -3.61 -14.95
C CYS A 285 -8.22 -3.97 -13.80
N LEU A 286 -7.73 -3.77 -12.57
CA LEU A 286 -8.43 -3.97 -11.32
C LEU A 286 -8.40 -2.68 -10.52
N LEU A 287 -9.51 -2.29 -9.93
CA LEU A 287 -9.55 -1.26 -8.88
C LEU A 287 -9.58 -1.96 -7.53
N LEU A 288 -8.59 -1.68 -6.70
CA LEU A 288 -8.42 -2.27 -5.38
C LEU A 288 -8.61 -1.24 -4.27
N LYS A 289 -9.25 -1.67 -3.18
CA LYS A 289 -9.37 -0.95 -1.92
C LYS A 289 -9.14 -1.91 -0.75
N ARG A 290 -8.77 -1.40 0.42
CA ARG A 290 -8.82 -2.22 1.64
C ARG A 290 -10.25 -2.73 1.84
N LEU A 291 -10.39 -3.98 2.31
CA LEU A 291 -11.70 -4.59 2.49
C LEU A 291 -12.60 -3.77 3.44
N ASP A 292 -12.04 -3.34 4.57
CA ASP A 292 -12.78 -2.55 5.57
C ASP A 292 -13.31 -1.23 4.97
N ASP A 293 -12.51 -0.56 4.14
CA ASP A 293 -12.91 0.66 3.46
C ASP A 293 -13.99 0.40 2.42
N ALA A 294 -13.85 -0.68 1.65
CA ALA A 294 -14.83 -1.06 0.64
C ALA A 294 -16.19 -1.45 1.25
N GLU A 295 -16.19 -2.21 2.36
CA GLU A 295 -17.42 -2.57 3.08
C GLU A 295 -18.07 -1.36 3.73
N ARG A 296 -17.28 -0.49 4.39
CA ARG A 296 -17.77 0.78 4.97
C ARG A 296 -18.40 1.69 3.92
N ASP A 297 -17.79 1.78 2.74
CA ASP A 297 -18.26 2.66 1.66
C ASP A 297 -19.41 2.03 0.87
N GLY A 298 -19.77 0.77 1.16
CA GLY A 298 -20.84 0.03 0.48
C GLY A 298 -20.49 -0.29 -0.97
N ASP A 299 -19.21 -0.58 -1.26
CA ASP A 299 -18.74 -0.91 -2.58
C ASP A 299 -19.25 -2.30 -3.03
N ALA A 300 -19.46 -2.47 -4.33
CA ALA A 300 -19.70 -3.79 -4.92
C ALA A 300 -18.38 -4.57 -4.96
N ILE A 301 -18.25 -5.61 -4.14
CA ILE A 301 -17.02 -6.39 -4.05
C ILE A 301 -17.15 -7.66 -4.91
N TYR A 302 -16.19 -7.86 -5.80
CA TYR A 302 -16.10 -9.03 -6.66
C TYR A 302 -15.50 -10.23 -5.94
N ALA A 303 -14.35 -10.03 -5.31
CA ALA A 303 -13.60 -11.01 -4.55
C ALA A 303 -12.64 -10.28 -3.60
N VAL A 304 -12.04 -11.02 -2.67
CA VAL A 304 -11.07 -10.51 -1.70
C VAL A 304 -9.72 -11.17 -1.93
N ILE A 305 -8.66 -10.41 -2.12
CA ILE A 305 -7.29 -10.91 -2.12
C ILE A 305 -6.87 -11.04 -0.65
N ARG A 306 -6.63 -12.29 -0.20
CA ARG A 306 -6.28 -12.63 1.17
C ARG A 306 -4.77 -12.64 1.41
N GLY A 307 -4.02 -13.04 0.40
CA GLY A 307 -2.56 -13.12 0.48
C GLY A 307 -1.92 -13.14 -0.90
N LEU A 308 -0.74 -12.60 -0.99
CA LEU A 308 0.09 -12.66 -2.18
C LEU A 308 1.53 -12.92 -1.76
N GLY A 309 2.12 -14.00 -2.29
CA GLY A 309 3.48 -14.43 -2.02
C GLY A 309 4.36 -14.27 -3.24
N GLY A 310 5.54 -13.69 -3.06
CA GLY A 310 6.56 -13.57 -4.10
C GLY A 310 7.84 -14.32 -3.72
N SER A 311 8.60 -14.78 -4.71
CA SER A 311 9.90 -15.41 -4.54
C SER A 311 10.80 -15.24 -5.76
N SER A 312 12.07 -15.55 -5.59
CA SER A 312 13.02 -15.70 -6.68
C SER A 312 13.48 -17.16 -6.76
N ASP A 313 13.77 -17.61 -7.98
CA ASP A 313 14.37 -18.95 -8.23
C ASP A 313 15.79 -19.10 -7.65
N GLY A 314 16.44 -17.98 -7.36
CA GLY A 314 17.80 -17.98 -6.88
C GLY A 314 18.76 -18.69 -7.87
N ARG A 315 19.67 -19.51 -7.36
CA ARG A 315 20.62 -20.26 -8.17
C ARG A 315 19.98 -21.52 -8.75
N GLY A 316 19.60 -21.49 -10.02
CA GLY A 316 18.94 -22.59 -10.75
C GLY A 316 19.81 -23.17 -11.87
N LYS A 317 19.20 -24.04 -12.70
CA LYS A 317 19.84 -24.69 -13.89
C LYS A 317 20.10 -23.70 -15.04
N GLY A 318 19.41 -22.56 -15.07
CA GLY A 318 19.50 -21.51 -16.08
C GLY A 318 18.46 -20.45 -15.86
N ILE A 319 18.69 -19.25 -16.41
CA ILE A 319 17.83 -18.07 -16.20
C ILE A 319 16.39 -18.25 -16.71
N THR A 320 16.18 -19.18 -17.65
CA THR A 320 14.87 -19.45 -18.26
C THR A 320 14.26 -20.77 -17.82
N ALA A 321 14.97 -21.56 -17.01
CA ALA A 321 14.51 -22.88 -16.60
C ALA A 321 13.64 -22.74 -15.32
N PRO A 322 12.43 -23.33 -15.29
CA PRO A 322 11.58 -23.29 -14.10
C PRO A 322 12.26 -23.97 -12.90
N ASN A 323 12.15 -23.34 -11.73
CA ASN A 323 12.72 -23.87 -10.49
C ASN A 323 11.60 -24.18 -9.49
N PRO A 324 11.39 -25.50 -9.15
CA PRO A 324 10.32 -25.88 -8.24
C PRO A 324 10.48 -25.29 -6.82
N ILE A 325 11.70 -24.98 -6.39
CA ILE A 325 11.95 -24.37 -5.07
C ILE A 325 11.37 -22.96 -5.03
N GLY A 326 11.64 -22.14 -6.04
CA GLY A 326 11.09 -20.79 -6.13
C GLY A 326 9.55 -20.81 -6.20
N GLN A 327 8.99 -21.66 -7.06
CA GLN A 327 7.53 -21.79 -7.18
C GLN A 327 6.85 -22.19 -5.87
N ARG A 328 7.37 -23.22 -5.18
CA ARG A 328 6.83 -23.64 -3.87
C ARG A 328 6.88 -22.51 -2.85
N LEU A 329 8.00 -21.79 -2.81
CA LEU A 329 8.16 -20.71 -1.86
C LEU A 329 7.15 -19.58 -2.09
N ALA A 330 6.85 -19.22 -3.36
CA ALA A 330 5.82 -18.24 -3.68
C ALA A 330 4.43 -18.72 -3.25
N VAL A 331 4.10 -19.97 -3.54
CA VAL A 331 2.81 -20.57 -3.18
C VAL A 331 2.66 -20.62 -1.66
N SER A 332 3.62 -21.18 -0.94
CA SER A 332 3.56 -21.30 0.53
C SER A 332 3.40 -19.93 1.20
N ARG A 333 4.18 -18.93 0.79
CA ARG A 333 4.09 -17.57 1.33
C ARG A 333 2.72 -16.92 1.08
N ALA A 334 2.09 -17.21 -0.04
CA ALA A 334 0.76 -16.66 -0.35
C ALA A 334 -0.31 -17.21 0.59
N TRP A 335 -0.33 -18.52 0.81
CA TRP A 335 -1.27 -19.18 1.73
C TRP A 335 -0.98 -18.82 3.19
N GLU A 336 0.28 -18.73 3.58
CA GLU A 336 0.68 -18.25 4.91
C GLU A 336 0.19 -16.81 5.16
N ARG A 337 0.41 -15.90 4.20
CA ARG A 337 -0.07 -14.51 4.28
C ARG A 337 -1.59 -14.41 4.27
N ALA A 338 -2.27 -15.32 3.61
CA ALA A 338 -3.73 -15.42 3.62
C ALA A 338 -4.29 -15.88 4.99
N GLY A 339 -3.45 -16.47 5.83
CA GLY A 339 -3.83 -17.01 7.14
C GLY A 339 -4.78 -18.19 7.04
N VAL A 340 -4.69 -18.95 5.96
CA VAL A 340 -5.48 -20.16 5.74
C VAL A 340 -4.61 -21.25 5.12
N ASP A 341 -4.84 -22.49 5.48
CA ASP A 341 -4.10 -23.62 4.93
C ASP A 341 -4.48 -23.90 3.47
N PRO A 342 -3.54 -24.39 2.64
CA PRO A 342 -3.81 -24.76 1.24
C PRO A 342 -4.98 -25.74 1.05
N GLU A 343 -5.29 -26.59 2.04
CA GLU A 343 -6.46 -27.48 1.98
C GLU A 343 -7.81 -26.73 1.81
N ALA A 344 -7.85 -25.47 2.20
CA ALA A 344 -9.03 -24.62 2.04
C ALA A 344 -9.23 -24.10 0.60
N GLY A 345 -8.30 -24.37 -0.31
CA GLY A 345 -8.39 -23.98 -1.71
C GLY A 345 -9.24 -24.94 -2.53
N ASP A 346 -10.06 -24.41 -3.43
CA ASP A 346 -10.95 -25.19 -4.32
C ASP A 346 -10.52 -25.16 -5.78
N LEU A 347 -9.86 -24.06 -6.19
CA LEU A 347 -9.41 -23.82 -7.56
C LEU A 347 -7.96 -23.31 -7.55
N VAL A 348 -7.16 -23.76 -8.51
CA VAL A 348 -5.90 -23.13 -8.87
C VAL A 348 -5.98 -22.69 -10.34
N GLU A 349 -5.91 -21.39 -10.56
CA GLU A 349 -5.62 -20.80 -11.86
C GLU A 349 -4.08 -20.79 -12.00
N GLY A 350 -3.55 -21.80 -12.66
CA GLY A 350 -2.13 -22.03 -12.76
C GLY A 350 -1.44 -21.11 -13.76
N HIS A 351 -0.13 -21.08 -13.69
CA HIS A 351 0.67 -20.47 -14.74
C HIS A 351 0.49 -21.20 -16.08
N GLY A 352 0.44 -22.53 -16.06
CA GLY A 352 -0.07 -23.42 -17.13
C GLY A 352 0.21 -22.93 -18.55
N THR A 353 1.47 -22.93 -18.97
CA THR A 353 1.91 -22.33 -20.23
C THR A 353 1.85 -23.28 -21.42
N SER A 354 1.40 -24.53 -21.24
CA SER A 354 1.43 -25.54 -22.29
C SER A 354 2.85 -25.93 -22.71
N THR A 355 3.83 -25.77 -21.80
CA THR A 355 5.20 -26.16 -22.08
C THR A 355 5.52 -27.53 -21.49
N LYS A 356 6.29 -28.31 -22.26
CA LYS A 356 6.59 -29.72 -21.93
C LYS A 356 7.18 -29.95 -20.52
N VAL A 357 7.95 -29.00 -20.02
CA VAL A 357 8.62 -29.07 -18.71
C VAL A 357 7.95 -28.18 -17.68
N GLY A 358 7.51 -26.99 -18.08
CA GLY A 358 6.96 -26.01 -17.15
C GLY A 358 5.71 -26.49 -16.45
N ASP A 359 4.78 -27.07 -17.18
CA ASP A 359 3.52 -27.59 -16.63
C ASP A 359 3.75 -28.73 -15.63
N VAL A 360 4.75 -29.59 -15.87
CA VAL A 360 5.12 -30.69 -14.97
C VAL A 360 5.69 -30.13 -13.66
N VAL A 361 6.68 -29.21 -13.76
CA VAL A 361 7.31 -28.58 -12.59
C VAL A 361 6.32 -27.81 -11.75
N GLU A 362 5.36 -27.13 -12.38
CA GLU A 362 4.31 -26.40 -11.69
C GLU A 362 3.40 -27.34 -10.89
N VAL A 363 2.88 -28.40 -11.52
CA VAL A 363 1.99 -29.34 -10.83
C VAL A 363 2.72 -30.07 -9.70
N GLU A 364 3.98 -30.46 -9.89
CA GLU A 364 4.83 -31.02 -8.83
C GLU A 364 4.99 -30.03 -7.67
N SER A 365 5.29 -28.77 -7.96
CA SER A 365 5.47 -27.71 -6.96
C SER A 365 4.19 -27.47 -6.14
N LEU A 366 3.05 -27.40 -6.83
CA LEU A 366 1.75 -27.28 -6.18
C LEU A 366 1.41 -28.54 -5.35
N ALA A 367 1.66 -29.74 -5.90
CA ALA A 367 1.37 -30.98 -5.22
C ALA A 367 2.21 -31.15 -3.93
N GLU A 368 3.44 -30.67 -3.90
CA GLU A 368 4.24 -30.69 -2.68
C GLU A 368 3.68 -29.73 -1.59
N VAL A 369 3.23 -28.53 -1.96
CA VAL A 369 2.67 -27.58 -1.00
C VAL A 369 1.30 -28.05 -0.48
N PHE A 370 0.44 -28.59 -1.34
CA PHE A 370 -0.91 -29.04 -0.97
C PHE A 370 -0.92 -30.46 -0.39
N GLY A 371 0.08 -31.28 -0.71
CA GLY A 371 0.14 -32.70 -0.32
C GLY A 371 0.30 -32.97 1.17
N GLY A 372 0.83 -32.01 1.94
CA GLY A 372 0.99 -32.12 3.39
C GLY A 372 -0.32 -32.15 4.18
N TYR A 373 -1.45 -31.84 3.55
CA TYR A 373 -2.76 -31.68 4.20
C TYR A 373 -3.73 -32.83 4.04
N GLY A 374 -3.30 -33.95 3.44
CA GLY A 374 -4.13 -35.17 3.31
C GLY A 374 -5.36 -35.01 2.40
N LEU A 375 -5.31 -34.09 1.45
CA LEU A 375 -6.40 -33.85 0.51
C LEU A 375 -6.72 -35.09 -0.34
N PRO A 376 -8.01 -35.37 -0.62
CA PRO A 376 -8.39 -36.43 -1.54
C PRO A 376 -7.80 -36.19 -2.94
N PRO A 377 -7.39 -37.25 -3.66
CA PRO A 377 -7.02 -37.10 -5.06
C PRO A 377 -8.09 -36.38 -5.86
N GLN A 378 -7.70 -35.52 -6.78
CA GLN A 378 -8.58 -34.79 -7.72
C GLN A 378 -9.65 -33.93 -7.06
N SER A 379 -9.41 -33.45 -5.83
CA SER A 379 -10.35 -32.63 -5.06
C SER A 379 -10.30 -31.13 -5.40
N ILE A 380 -9.19 -30.64 -5.98
CA ILE A 380 -8.97 -29.25 -6.35
C ILE A 380 -9.04 -29.08 -7.87
N ALA A 381 -9.81 -28.11 -8.35
CA ALA A 381 -9.83 -27.76 -9.76
C ALA A 381 -8.52 -27.08 -10.18
N LEU A 382 -8.01 -27.44 -11.36
CA LEU A 382 -6.84 -26.80 -11.96
C LEU A 382 -7.18 -26.35 -13.37
N GLY A 383 -6.82 -25.13 -13.73
CA GLY A 383 -7.00 -24.58 -15.05
C GLY A 383 -5.99 -23.49 -15.38
N SER A 384 -6.00 -23.02 -16.61
CA SER A 384 -5.24 -21.86 -17.04
C SER A 384 -6.00 -21.10 -18.12
N VAL A 385 -6.17 -19.81 -17.92
CA VAL A 385 -6.78 -18.88 -18.88
C VAL A 385 -6.06 -18.88 -20.23
N LYS A 386 -4.79 -19.29 -20.22
CA LYS A 386 -3.96 -19.39 -21.42
C LYS A 386 -4.48 -20.44 -22.38
N SER A 387 -5.29 -21.39 -21.91
CA SER A 387 -5.98 -22.34 -22.78
C SER A 387 -6.98 -21.67 -23.72
N ASN A 388 -7.50 -20.50 -23.35
CA ASN A 388 -8.51 -19.74 -24.11
C ASN A 388 -7.88 -18.64 -24.98
N ILE A 389 -7.00 -17.81 -24.40
CA ILE A 389 -6.52 -16.55 -25.00
C ILE A 389 -5.01 -16.51 -25.27
N GLY A 390 -4.29 -17.63 -25.03
CA GLY A 390 -2.83 -17.65 -25.09
C GLY A 390 -2.17 -16.99 -23.88
N HIS A 391 -0.86 -16.87 -23.93
CA HIS A 391 -0.03 -16.30 -22.87
C HIS A 391 0.19 -14.80 -23.07
N LEU A 392 -0.48 -13.96 -22.31
CA LEU A 392 -0.43 -12.51 -22.42
C LEU A 392 0.84 -11.91 -21.80
N LYS A 393 1.88 -12.68 -21.58
CA LYS A 393 3.18 -12.24 -21.07
C LYS A 393 3.02 -11.34 -19.82
N ALA A 394 3.32 -10.05 -19.89
CA ALA A 394 3.23 -9.12 -18.77
C ALA A 394 1.80 -9.00 -18.19
N ALA A 395 0.76 -9.16 -19.01
CA ALA A 395 -0.65 -9.10 -18.59
C ALA A 395 -1.20 -10.45 -18.08
N ALA A 396 -0.45 -11.55 -18.21
CA ALA A 396 -0.98 -12.90 -17.95
C ALA A 396 -1.49 -13.10 -16.52
N GLY A 397 -0.76 -12.54 -15.52
CA GLY A 397 -1.17 -12.61 -14.11
C GLY A 397 -2.49 -11.87 -13.85
N ALA A 398 -2.69 -10.70 -14.46
CA ALA A 398 -3.92 -9.93 -14.33
C ALA A 398 -5.13 -10.64 -14.97
N ALA A 399 -4.94 -11.25 -16.15
CA ALA A 399 -5.98 -12.06 -16.79
C ALA A 399 -6.37 -13.28 -15.94
N GLY A 400 -5.39 -13.92 -15.27
CA GLY A 400 -5.63 -15.02 -14.32
C GLY A 400 -6.40 -14.56 -13.08
N ILE A 401 -6.01 -13.43 -12.48
CA ILE A 401 -6.75 -12.82 -11.34
C ILE A 401 -8.18 -12.48 -11.79
N LEU A 402 -8.36 -11.85 -12.94
CA LEU A 402 -9.67 -11.49 -13.46
C LEU A 402 -10.56 -12.73 -13.66
N LYS A 403 -10.06 -13.80 -14.29
CA LYS A 403 -10.77 -15.07 -14.41
C LYS A 403 -11.19 -15.64 -13.06
N ALA A 404 -10.27 -15.74 -12.10
CA ALA A 404 -10.54 -16.25 -10.76
C ALA A 404 -11.56 -15.37 -10.01
N THR A 405 -11.46 -14.04 -10.14
CA THR A 405 -12.39 -13.05 -9.57
C THR A 405 -13.80 -13.24 -10.11
N LEU A 406 -13.95 -13.35 -11.42
CA LEU A 406 -15.25 -13.57 -12.06
C LEU A 406 -15.82 -14.94 -11.73
N ALA A 407 -14.98 -15.98 -11.64
CA ALA A 407 -15.39 -17.32 -11.21
C ALA A 407 -15.94 -17.34 -9.77
N LEU A 408 -15.29 -16.63 -8.85
CA LEU A 408 -15.77 -16.43 -7.48
C LEU A 408 -17.09 -15.65 -7.42
N LYS A 409 -17.21 -14.58 -8.21
CA LYS A 409 -18.43 -13.76 -8.28
C LYS A 409 -19.63 -14.54 -8.82
N HIS A 410 -19.43 -15.26 -9.92
CA HIS A 410 -20.50 -15.99 -10.60
C HIS A 410 -20.70 -17.42 -10.08
N LYS A 411 -19.77 -17.94 -9.26
CA LYS A 411 -19.83 -19.27 -8.64
C LYS A 411 -19.81 -20.43 -9.66
N PHE A 412 -19.00 -20.28 -10.70
CA PHE A 412 -18.72 -21.29 -11.70
C PHE A 412 -17.21 -21.41 -11.94
N VAL A 413 -16.77 -22.62 -12.23
CA VAL A 413 -15.39 -22.89 -12.68
C VAL A 413 -15.42 -23.08 -14.20
N PRO A 414 -14.80 -22.18 -14.97
CA PRO A 414 -14.72 -22.28 -16.43
C PRO A 414 -13.87 -23.46 -16.90
N PRO A 415 -14.11 -23.99 -18.10
CA PRO A 415 -13.32 -25.08 -18.65
C PRO A 415 -11.90 -24.66 -19.00
N ASN A 416 -10.94 -25.58 -18.82
CA ASN A 416 -9.61 -25.54 -19.43
C ASN A 416 -9.68 -26.22 -20.79
N LEU A 417 -9.31 -25.52 -21.85
CA LEU A 417 -9.49 -26.01 -23.22
C LEU A 417 -8.34 -26.91 -23.68
N ASN A 418 -8.61 -27.71 -24.72
CA ASN A 418 -7.65 -28.59 -25.41
C ASN A 418 -6.97 -29.64 -24.49
N PHE A 419 -7.62 -30.01 -23.39
CA PHE A 419 -7.20 -31.08 -22.50
C PHE A 419 -7.93 -32.40 -22.88
N HIS A 420 -7.33 -33.18 -23.78
CA HIS A 420 -7.91 -34.48 -24.23
C HIS A 420 -7.36 -35.65 -23.43
N ALA A 421 -6.10 -35.56 -23.02
CA ALA A 421 -5.42 -36.53 -22.18
C ALA A 421 -4.40 -35.79 -21.30
N PRO A 422 -4.13 -36.28 -20.07
CA PRO A 422 -3.14 -35.66 -19.20
C PRO A 422 -1.71 -35.84 -19.75
N ASN A 423 -0.85 -34.88 -19.48
CA ASN A 423 0.57 -35.02 -19.73
C ASN A 423 1.10 -36.29 -18.98
N PRO A 424 1.70 -37.26 -19.69
CA PRO A 424 2.10 -38.53 -19.08
C PRO A 424 3.16 -38.40 -17.96
N ALA A 425 3.83 -37.27 -17.87
CA ALA A 425 4.77 -36.98 -16.79
C ALA A 425 4.08 -36.44 -15.52
N ILE A 426 2.78 -36.17 -15.54
CA ILE A 426 2.01 -35.66 -14.40
C ILE A 426 1.09 -36.76 -13.86
N ASP A 427 1.28 -37.17 -12.61
CA ASP A 427 0.43 -38.16 -11.93
C ASP A 427 -0.82 -37.51 -11.34
N PHE A 428 -1.79 -37.16 -12.17
CA PHE A 428 -3.08 -36.62 -11.72
C PHE A 428 -3.90 -37.63 -10.89
N ALA A 429 -3.68 -38.93 -11.05
CA ALA A 429 -4.44 -39.93 -10.30
C ALA A 429 -4.12 -39.89 -8.79
N ARG A 430 -2.92 -39.49 -8.43
CA ARG A 430 -2.45 -39.36 -7.03
C ARG A 430 -2.38 -37.90 -6.55
N SER A 431 -2.45 -36.97 -7.47
CA SER A 431 -2.43 -35.52 -7.18
C SER A 431 -3.77 -35.04 -6.61
N PRO A 432 -3.80 -34.04 -5.72
CA PRO A 432 -5.04 -33.40 -5.31
C PRO A 432 -5.73 -32.63 -6.46
N PHE A 433 -5.05 -32.41 -7.57
CA PHE A 433 -5.54 -31.58 -8.68
C PHE A 433 -6.26 -32.40 -9.75
N ARG A 434 -7.31 -31.77 -10.33
CA ARG A 434 -8.00 -32.24 -11.55
C ARG A 434 -8.15 -31.09 -12.53
N VAL A 435 -7.87 -31.33 -13.80
CA VAL A 435 -8.14 -30.32 -14.85
C VAL A 435 -9.63 -30.31 -15.16
N THR A 436 -10.26 -29.14 -15.08
CA THR A 436 -11.69 -28.96 -15.34
C THR A 436 -11.90 -28.70 -16.83
N THR A 437 -12.66 -29.55 -17.52
CA THR A 437 -12.87 -29.50 -18.98
C THR A 437 -14.27 -29.02 -19.39
N GLU A 438 -15.16 -28.83 -18.43
CA GLU A 438 -16.53 -28.36 -18.62
C GLU A 438 -16.87 -27.25 -17.66
N LEU A 439 -17.77 -26.34 -18.02
CA LEU A 439 -18.31 -25.35 -17.12
C LEU A 439 -19.00 -26.02 -15.94
N THR A 440 -18.47 -25.88 -14.75
CA THR A 440 -18.93 -26.59 -13.56
C THR A 440 -19.40 -25.60 -12.50
N PRO A 441 -20.60 -25.80 -11.89
CA PRO A 441 -20.99 -25.04 -10.71
C PRO A 441 -19.94 -25.18 -9.60
N TRP A 442 -19.57 -24.07 -8.99
CA TRP A 442 -18.59 -24.07 -7.91
C TRP A 442 -19.30 -24.28 -6.56
N GLU A 443 -19.48 -25.52 -6.18
CA GLU A 443 -20.12 -25.89 -4.93
C GLU A 443 -19.21 -25.60 -3.74
N LYS A 444 -19.80 -25.23 -2.59
CA LYS A 444 -19.07 -25.07 -1.34
C LYS A 444 -18.71 -26.41 -0.74
N ARG A 445 -17.51 -26.55 -0.20
CA ARG A 445 -17.09 -27.73 0.55
C ARG A 445 -17.66 -27.70 1.98
N GLY A 446 -17.77 -28.88 2.62
CA GLY A 446 -18.22 -29.08 4.00
C GLY A 446 -19.66 -29.58 4.13
N ALA A 447 -19.93 -30.31 5.21
CA ALA A 447 -21.21 -31.00 5.43
C ALA A 447 -22.44 -30.06 5.50
N ASN A 448 -22.22 -28.77 5.81
CA ASN A 448 -23.27 -27.76 5.98
C ASN A 448 -23.11 -26.55 5.05
N GLY A 449 -22.22 -26.58 4.03
CA GLY A 449 -21.98 -25.46 3.14
C GLY A 449 -21.31 -24.24 3.81
N GLU A 450 -20.62 -24.45 4.95
CA GLU A 450 -19.97 -23.39 5.74
C GLU A 450 -18.64 -22.94 5.17
N SER A 451 -18.03 -23.70 4.23
CA SER A 451 -16.76 -23.31 3.61
C SER A 451 -16.92 -22.13 2.64
N VAL A 452 -15.90 -21.28 2.61
CA VAL A 452 -15.81 -20.14 1.68
C VAL A 452 -15.01 -20.57 0.46
N ARG A 453 -15.45 -20.18 -0.76
CA ARG A 453 -14.75 -20.50 -2.01
C ARG A 453 -13.43 -19.76 -2.07
N ARG A 454 -12.34 -20.46 -2.43
CA ARG A 454 -11.00 -19.89 -2.57
C ARG A 454 -10.31 -20.37 -3.82
N ALA A 455 -9.60 -19.43 -4.44
CA ALA A 455 -8.77 -19.69 -5.61
C ALA A 455 -7.31 -19.27 -5.35
N GLY A 456 -6.36 -20.12 -5.78
CA GLY A 456 -4.97 -19.73 -5.95
C GLY A 456 -4.73 -19.27 -7.38
N VAL A 457 -3.90 -18.25 -7.61
CA VAL A 457 -3.52 -17.75 -8.94
C VAL A 457 -2.02 -17.66 -9.04
N SER A 458 -1.40 -18.37 -10.01
CA SER A 458 0.05 -18.41 -10.19
C SER A 458 0.51 -17.62 -11.41
N ALA A 459 1.60 -16.88 -11.29
CA ALA A 459 2.33 -16.31 -12.41
C ALA A 459 3.84 -16.41 -12.16
N PHE A 460 4.56 -17.10 -13.08
CA PHE A 460 5.99 -17.35 -13.02
C PHE A 460 6.67 -16.70 -14.21
N GLY A 461 7.62 -15.80 -13.95
CA GLY A 461 8.27 -14.99 -14.96
C GLY A 461 9.59 -15.58 -15.46
N PHE A 462 9.90 -15.39 -16.74
CA PHE A 462 11.26 -15.53 -17.25
C PHE A 462 12.21 -14.65 -16.42
N GLY A 463 13.31 -15.21 -15.96
CA GLY A 463 14.24 -14.53 -15.05
C GLY A 463 14.08 -14.97 -13.60
N GLY A 464 13.15 -15.91 -13.31
CA GLY A 464 13.02 -16.58 -12.03
C GLY A 464 12.23 -15.81 -10.98
N THR A 465 11.34 -14.91 -11.37
CA THR A 465 10.42 -14.22 -10.45
C THR A 465 9.10 -14.97 -10.41
N ASN A 466 8.69 -15.43 -9.22
CA ASN A 466 7.47 -16.19 -9.02
C ASN A 466 6.50 -15.45 -8.10
N PHE A 467 5.21 -15.46 -8.43
CA PHE A 467 4.14 -14.96 -7.59
C PHE A 467 2.96 -15.94 -7.54
N HIS A 468 2.31 -15.95 -6.38
CA HIS A 468 1.03 -16.64 -6.18
C HIS A 468 0.12 -15.75 -5.34
N ALA A 469 -1.16 -15.65 -5.72
CA ALA A 469 -2.18 -14.92 -4.98
C ALA A 469 -3.26 -15.88 -4.49
N VAL A 470 -3.81 -15.63 -3.32
CA VAL A 470 -4.96 -16.34 -2.75
C VAL A 470 -6.15 -15.39 -2.76
N LEU A 471 -7.19 -15.74 -3.50
CA LEU A 471 -8.44 -15.02 -3.60
C LEU A 471 -9.55 -15.79 -2.87
N GLU A 472 -10.50 -15.05 -2.33
CA GLU A 472 -11.63 -15.59 -1.58
C GLU A 472 -12.93 -14.92 -2.02
N GLU A 473 -14.05 -15.65 -2.03
CA GLU A 473 -15.36 -15.04 -2.24
C GLU A 473 -15.67 -14.05 -1.14
N HIS A 474 -16.22 -12.91 -1.50
CA HIS A 474 -16.68 -11.94 -0.52
C HIS A 474 -17.96 -12.44 0.16
N VAL A 475 -17.91 -12.54 1.48
CA VAL A 475 -19.05 -12.77 2.37
C VAL A 475 -19.11 -11.61 3.34
N PRO A 476 -20.14 -10.74 3.26
CA PRO A 476 -20.22 -9.54 4.11
C PRO A 476 -20.05 -9.87 5.59
N GLY A 477 -19.26 -9.09 6.30
CA GLY A 477 -19.02 -9.21 7.73
C GLY A 477 -18.18 -10.41 8.17
N ARG A 478 -17.80 -11.33 7.29
CA ARG A 478 -17.05 -12.54 7.70
C ARG A 478 -15.58 -12.25 8.07
N LEU A 479 -14.98 -11.27 7.44
CA LEU A 479 -13.62 -10.83 7.71
C LEU A 479 -13.62 -9.52 8.50
N GLU A 480 -14.77 -9.09 8.97
CA GLU A 480 -14.83 -8.05 9.99
C GLU A 480 -13.96 -8.53 11.14
N ARG A 481 -13.09 -7.65 11.63
CA ARG A 481 -12.50 -7.85 12.93
C ARG A 481 -13.66 -8.09 13.88
N GLU A 482 -13.61 -9.14 14.67
CA GLU A 482 -14.31 -9.13 15.92
C GLU A 482 -13.82 -7.88 16.66
N ARG A 483 -14.51 -6.78 16.45
CA ARG A 483 -14.51 -5.71 17.43
C ARG A 483 -15.14 -6.37 18.63
N THR A 484 -14.32 -6.87 19.53
CA THR A 484 -14.76 -7.22 20.84
C THR A 484 -15.19 -5.91 21.46
N LEU A 485 -16.46 -5.52 21.21
CA LEU A 485 -17.12 -4.49 21.93
C LEU A 485 -17.23 -5.01 23.36
N VAL A 486 -16.23 -4.75 24.18
CA VAL A 486 -16.36 -4.84 25.62
C VAL A 486 -17.23 -3.65 26.00
N ALA A 487 -18.54 -3.95 26.10
CA ALA A 487 -19.63 -3.04 26.46
C ALA A 487 -19.87 -1.92 25.43
N SER A 488 -20.85 -2.11 24.53
CA SER A 488 -21.75 -1.02 24.18
C SER A 488 -22.65 -0.73 25.37
N SER A 489 -22.30 0.22 26.23
CA SER A 489 -23.36 0.98 26.86
C SER A 489 -24.02 1.73 25.70
N GLU A 490 -25.32 1.52 25.49
CA GLU A 490 -26.13 2.49 24.79
C GLU A 490 -25.79 3.82 25.45
N LEU A 491 -25.05 4.67 24.71
CA LEU A 491 -24.90 6.06 25.10
C LEU A 491 -26.31 6.61 25.04
N ASP A 492 -26.98 6.70 26.20
CA ASP A 492 -28.08 7.61 26.35
C ASP A 492 -27.60 8.94 25.79
N ALA A 493 -28.32 9.45 24.79
CA ALA A 493 -28.02 10.66 24.05
C ALA A 493 -28.13 11.94 24.91
N GLU A 494 -27.94 11.84 26.22
CA GLU A 494 -27.96 12.93 27.21
C GLU A 494 -26.83 12.77 28.24
N SER A 495 -25.58 12.61 27.80
CA SER A 495 -24.49 13.18 28.59
C SER A 495 -24.39 14.66 28.20
N PRO A 496 -24.59 15.59 29.11
CA PRO A 496 -24.29 16.97 28.85
C PRO A 496 -22.76 17.01 28.60
N ALA A 497 -22.35 17.14 27.32
CA ALA A 497 -21.05 17.68 27.04
C ALA A 497 -20.99 18.98 27.86
N VAL A 498 -20.18 18.99 28.89
CA VAL A 498 -19.82 20.21 29.59
C VAL A 498 -19.07 21.02 28.53
N HIS A 499 -19.85 21.81 27.77
CA HIS A 499 -19.31 22.92 27.02
C HIS A 499 -18.84 23.93 28.07
N ALA A 500 -17.71 23.66 28.72
CA ALA A 500 -16.99 24.68 29.38
C ALA A 500 -16.79 25.77 28.34
N ALA A 501 -17.17 27.02 28.64
CA ALA A 501 -17.01 28.13 27.70
C ALA A 501 -15.56 28.12 27.26
N LEU A 502 -15.35 28.08 25.95
CA LEU A 502 -14.00 28.06 25.37
C LEU A 502 -13.19 29.24 25.91
N LYS A 503 -11.96 29.00 26.23
CA LYS A 503 -11.05 30.02 26.73
C LYS A 503 -10.74 31.03 25.64
N LEU A 504 -10.69 32.33 26.01
CA LEU A 504 -10.28 33.38 25.09
C LEU A 504 -8.80 33.23 24.74
N PRO A 505 -8.41 33.55 23.48
CA PRO A 505 -7.02 33.62 23.10
C PRO A 505 -6.22 34.56 24.03
N LEU A 506 -4.98 34.20 24.37
CA LEU A 506 -4.13 35.00 25.27
C LEU A 506 -3.72 36.36 24.65
N ARG A 507 -3.76 36.47 23.33
CA ARG A 507 -3.53 37.68 22.55
C ARG A 507 -4.44 37.69 21.33
N GLY A 508 -4.28 38.62 20.40
CA GLY A 508 -5.12 38.71 19.22
C GLY A 508 -5.02 37.48 18.33
N ALA A 509 -6.15 36.87 18.05
CA ALA A 509 -6.29 35.79 17.08
C ALA A 509 -7.47 36.09 16.17
N LEU A 510 -7.20 36.32 14.90
CA LEU A 510 -8.21 36.52 13.86
C LEU A 510 -8.47 35.18 13.15
N VAL A 511 -9.71 34.72 13.13
CA VAL A 511 -10.13 33.57 12.33
C VAL A 511 -11.22 34.03 11.36
N LEU A 512 -11.01 33.78 10.07
CA LEU A 512 -11.94 34.10 9.00
C LEU A 512 -12.28 32.80 8.23
N GLY A 513 -13.55 32.48 8.13
CA GLY A 513 -14.06 31.42 7.28
C GLY A 513 -14.75 31.97 6.04
N GLY A 514 -14.69 31.23 4.94
CA GLY A 514 -15.37 31.60 3.70
C GLY A 514 -15.54 30.41 2.77
N THR A 515 -16.38 30.60 1.75
CA THR A 515 -16.61 29.60 0.69
C THR A 515 -15.58 29.70 -0.43
N SER A 516 -14.85 30.82 -0.49
CA SER A 516 -13.79 31.07 -1.46
C SER A 516 -12.66 31.92 -0.86
N GLU A 517 -11.46 31.83 -1.42
CA GLU A 517 -10.33 32.70 -1.06
C GLU A 517 -10.60 34.19 -1.34
N ALA A 518 -11.42 34.49 -2.36
CA ALA A 518 -11.83 35.85 -2.67
C ALA A 518 -12.67 36.45 -1.55
N GLU A 519 -13.64 35.71 -1.00
CA GLU A 519 -14.43 36.11 0.15
C GLU A 519 -13.58 36.42 1.38
N ILE A 520 -12.62 35.53 1.67
CA ILE A 520 -11.64 35.74 2.77
C ILE A 520 -10.79 36.99 2.51
N ALA A 521 -10.32 37.20 1.27
CA ALA A 521 -9.51 38.36 0.93
C ALA A 521 -10.29 39.65 1.10
N ASP A 522 -11.58 39.68 0.72
CA ASP A 522 -12.42 40.91 0.87
C ASP A 522 -12.64 41.24 2.34
N ARG A 523 -12.95 40.23 3.17
CA ARG A 523 -13.08 40.43 4.63
C ARG A 523 -11.76 40.88 5.24
N LEU A 524 -10.65 40.29 4.83
CA LEU A 524 -9.32 40.60 5.34
C LEU A 524 -8.86 42.02 4.94
N ARG A 525 -9.21 42.49 3.72
CA ARG A 525 -8.94 43.90 3.28
C ARG A 525 -9.64 44.88 4.21
N SER A 526 -10.89 44.63 4.57
CA SER A 526 -11.66 45.49 5.49
C SER A 526 -11.01 45.54 6.88
N ILE A 527 -10.61 44.39 7.42
CA ILE A 527 -9.97 44.29 8.72
C ILE A 527 -8.59 44.99 8.70
N LYS A 528 -7.81 44.80 7.63
CA LYS A 528 -6.52 45.45 7.43
C LYS A 528 -6.68 46.98 7.45
N ALA A 529 -7.69 47.51 6.75
CA ALA A 529 -7.96 48.95 6.69
C ALA A 529 -8.32 49.55 8.07
N GLU A 530 -9.02 48.78 8.93
CA GLU A 530 -9.29 49.20 10.32
C GLU A 530 -8.04 49.07 11.21
N ALA A 531 -7.25 48.04 11.01
CA ALA A 531 -6.00 47.84 11.71
C ALA A 531 -4.96 48.95 11.40
N GLU A 532 -4.90 49.42 10.17
CA GLU A 532 -4.08 50.59 9.75
C GLU A 532 -4.53 51.89 10.41
N LYS A 533 -5.78 51.99 10.89
CA LYS A 533 -6.27 53.13 11.69
C LYS A 533 -6.06 52.93 13.19
N GLY A 534 -5.39 51.86 13.59
CA GLY A 534 -5.09 51.56 14.98
C GLY A 534 -6.16 50.71 15.70
N THR A 535 -7.16 50.17 14.96
CA THR A 535 -8.24 49.37 15.56
C THR A 535 -8.05 47.89 15.21
N ALA A 536 -7.79 47.05 16.19
CA ALA A 536 -7.75 45.59 16.05
C ALA A 536 -8.97 44.94 16.72
N PRO A 537 -9.49 43.81 16.20
CA PRO A 537 -10.53 43.03 16.88
C PRO A 537 -10.05 42.60 18.26
N PRO A 538 -10.92 42.69 19.30
CA PRO A 538 -10.55 42.17 20.61
C PRO A 538 -10.44 40.63 20.55
N PRO A 539 -9.64 40.00 21.45
CA PRO A 539 -9.64 38.56 21.59
C PRO A 539 -11.06 38.01 21.82
N THR A 540 -11.54 37.22 20.92
CA THR A 540 -12.89 36.60 21.01
C THR A 540 -12.79 35.12 20.58
N VAL A 541 -13.72 34.30 21.11
CA VAL A 541 -13.89 32.93 20.60
C VAL A 541 -14.32 33.02 19.14
N PRO A 542 -13.66 32.29 18.22
CA PRO A 542 -14.05 32.25 16.81
C PRO A 542 -15.49 31.83 16.63
N ARG A 543 -16.16 32.41 15.65
CA ARG A 543 -17.56 32.01 15.35
C ARG A 543 -17.60 30.62 14.76
N GLU A 544 -18.57 29.82 15.16
CA GLU A 544 -18.77 28.45 14.64
C GLU A 544 -18.80 28.42 13.10
N ALA A 545 -19.48 29.38 12.48
CA ALA A 545 -19.55 29.49 11.03
C ALA A 545 -18.17 29.70 10.35
N ASP A 546 -17.24 30.41 11.01
CA ASP A 546 -15.87 30.59 10.49
C ASP A 546 -15.05 29.31 10.69
N LEU A 547 -15.26 28.57 11.77
CA LEU A 547 -14.58 27.30 12.03
C LEU A 547 -15.02 26.16 11.09
N GLN A 548 -16.30 26.14 10.72
CA GLN A 548 -16.89 25.12 9.84
C GLN A 548 -16.79 25.44 8.34
N ALA A 549 -16.31 26.63 7.99
CA ALA A 549 -16.18 27.04 6.60
C ALA A 549 -15.17 26.18 5.82
N PRO A 550 -15.37 25.94 4.51
CA PRO A 550 -14.48 25.12 3.70
C PRO A 550 -13.08 25.71 3.52
N ILE A 551 -12.94 27.04 3.63
CA ILE A 551 -11.65 27.72 3.65
C ILE A 551 -11.56 28.58 4.90
N ARG A 552 -10.47 28.48 5.62
CA ARG A 552 -10.24 29.16 6.89
C ARG A 552 -8.86 29.82 6.92
N LEU A 553 -8.81 31.08 7.27
CA LEU A 553 -7.58 31.83 7.49
C LEU A 553 -7.49 32.21 8.99
N ALA A 554 -6.36 31.87 9.61
CA ALA A 554 -6.06 32.31 10.97
C ALA A 554 -4.81 33.19 10.98
N ILE A 555 -4.86 34.29 11.75
CA ILE A 555 -3.73 35.20 11.94
C ILE A 555 -3.57 35.45 13.44
N ASP A 556 -2.38 35.12 13.98
CA ASP A 556 -1.98 35.44 15.34
C ASP A 556 -1.25 36.80 15.35
N PHE A 557 -1.70 37.74 16.19
CA PHE A 557 -1.18 39.10 16.21
C PHE A 557 -1.12 39.67 17.61
N GLY A 558 -0.19 40.62 17.86
CA GLY A 558 -0.03 41.30 19.14
C GLY A 558 -0.85 42.58 19.25
N ASP A 559 -0.83 43.41 18.20
CA ASP A 559 -1.47 44.72 18.14
C ASP A 559 -2.02 45.01 16.75
N ALA A 560 -2.62 46.22 16.60
CA ALA A 560 -3.24 46.61 15.32
C ALA A 560 -2.22 46.73 14.18
N GLN A 561 -1.04 47.27 14.45
CA GLN A 561 0.00 47.42 13.44
C GLN A 561 0.54 46.05 12.98
N GLY A 562 0.77 45.13 13.91
CA GLY A 562 1.15 43.74 13.60
C GLY A 562 0.07 43.04 12.78
N LEU A 563 -1.22 43.22 13.10
CA LEU A 563 -2.34 42.68 12.31
C LEU A 563 -2.36 43.26 10.88
N ALA A 564 -2.16 44.54 10.71
CA ALA A 564 -2.14 45.18 9.37
C ALA A 564 -1.01 44.59 8.50
N ASP A 565 0.20 44.41 9.07
CA ASP A 565 1.35 43.84 8.38
C ASP A 565 1.16 42.37 8.01
N LEU A 566 0.60 41.58 8.93
CA LEU A 566 0.34 40.13 8.69
C LEU A 566 -0.82 39.94 7.69
N ALA A 567 -1.87 40.73 7.80
CA ALA A 567 -2.97 40.75 6.84
C ALA A 567 -2.49 41.13 5.42
N GLY A 568 -1.57 42.09 5.30
CA GLY A 568 -0.95 42.41 4.02
C GLY A 568 -0.17 41.26 3.39
N LYS A 569 0.56 40.51 4.21
CA LYS A 569 1.28 39.29 3.76
C LYS A 569 0.33 38.16 3.35
N ALA A 570 -0.75 37.98 4.11
CA ALA A 570 -1.77 36.99 3.78
C ALA A 570 -2.53 37.34 2.49
N LEU A 571 -2.95 38.60 2.29
CA LEU A 571 -3.57 39.06 1.05
C LEU A 571 -2.69 38.79 -0.16
N LYS A 572 -1.42 39.14 -0.08
CA LYS A 572 -0.46 38.89 -1.17
C LYS A 572 -0.34 37.38 -1.48
N ALA A 573 -0.38 36.52 -0.47
CA ALA A 573 -0.32 35.08 -0.67
C ALA A 573 -1.60 34.51 -1.29
N LEU A 574 -2.77 35.04 -0.93
CA LEU A 574 -4.06 34.70 -1.55
C LEU A 574 -4.11 35.09 -3.04
N GLU A 575 -3.55 36.28 -3.38
CA GLU A 575 -3.51 36.79 -4.76
C GLU A 575 -2.53 36.01 -5.66
N GLU A 576 -1.40 35.56 -5.12
CA GLU A 576 -0.36 34.87 -5.88
C GLU A 576 -0.58 33.35 -6.02
N GLY A 577 -1.40 32.74 -5.20
CA GLY A 577 -1.84 31.34 -5.31
C GLY A 577 -0.74 30.26 -5.11
N HIS A 578 0.44 30.61 -4.57
CA HIS A 578 1.58 29.68 -4.40
C HIS A 578 1.55 28.96 -3.05
N GLU A 579 1.37 27.63 -3.06
CA GLU A 579 1.35 26.80 -1.83
C GLU A 579 2.63 26.88 -0.99
N GLY A 580 3.79 26.91 -1.59
CA GLY A 580 5.08 27.02 -0.87
C GLY A 580 5.19 28.27 0.01
N ARG A 581 4.43 29.32 -0.27
CA ARG A 581 4.40 30.54 0.51
C ARG A 581 3.70 30.40 1.86
N TRP A 582 2.64 29.59 1.90
CA TRP A 582 1.91 29.31 3.14
C TRP A 582 2.75 28.60 4.18
N LYS A 583 3.67 27.71 3.76
CA LYS A 583 4.63 27.06 4.66
C LYS A 583 5.53 28.09 5.40
N ALA A 584 5.98 29.13 4.68
CA ALA A 584 6.78 30.19 5.27
C ALA A 584 5.95 31.14 6.15
N LEU A 585 4.68 31.35 5.83
CA LEU A 585 3.78 32.20 6.59
C LEU A 585 3.30 31.58 7.90
N ARG A 586 3.22 30.23 7.99
CA ARG A 586 2.92 29.53 9.26
C ARG A 586 3.90 29.91 10.36
N ASN A 587 5.18 30.02 10.07
CA ASN A 587 6.19 30.45 11.03
C ASN A 587 6.03 31.91 11.47
N LYS A 588 5.12 32.66 10.84
CA LYS A 588 4.77 34.04 11.19
C LYS A 588 3.38 34.17 11.80
N GLY A 589 2.77 33.06 12.18
CA GLY A 589 1.44 33.03 12.77
C GLY A 589 0.30 33.20 11.76
N ILE A 590 0.52 32.92 10.45
CA ILE A 590 -0.52 32.99 9.43
C ILE A 590 -0.75 31.58 8.89
N CYS A 591 -1.96 31.05 9.10
CA CYS A 591 -2.36 29.71 8.69
C CYS A 591 -3.57 29.75 7.76
N LEU A 592 -3.49 29.05 6.62
CA LEU A 592 -4.62 28.82 5.72
C LEU A 592 -4.96 27.33 5.72
N GLY A 593 -6.22 27.00 6.01
CA GLY A 593 -6.77 25.65 5.93
C GLY A 593 -7.83 25.57 4.84
N ARG A 594 -7.84 24.48 4.08
CA ARG A 594 -8.83 24.17 3.05
C ARG A 594 -9.47 22.81 3.34
N GLY A 595 -10.72 22.63 2.98
CA GLY A 595 -11.48 21.41 3.20
C GLY A 595 -11.99 21.27 4.63
N ARG A 596 -12.53 20.09 4.96
CA ARG A 596 -12.99 19.77 6.32
C ARG A 596 -11.78 19.50 7.23
N PRO A 597 -11.84 19.84 8.53
CA PRO A 597 -10.83 19.42 9.49
C PRO A 597 -10.72 17.89 9.51
N GLY A 598 -9.50 17.37 9.56
CA GLY A 598 -9.25 15.96 9.81
C GLY A 598 -9.49 15.61 11.29
N LYS A 599 -9.36 14.32 11.61
CA LYS A 599 -9.37 13.84 12.99
C LYS A 599 -8.09 14.25 13.71
N VAL A 600 -8.19 14.49 15.01
CA VAL A 600 -7.09 14.87 15.90
C VAL A 600 -6.74 13.67 16.77
N ALA A 601 -5.47 13.25 16.74
CA ALA A 601 -4.94 12.27 17.66
C ALA A 601 -3.99 12.95 18.68
N PHE A 602 -4.16 12.67 19.97
CA PHE A 602 -3.18 13.05 20.98
C PHE A 602 -2.25 11.89 21.25
N LEU A 603 -0.94 12.17 21.20
CA LEU A 603 0.11 11.21 21.47
C LEU A 603 0.82 11.62 22.77
N PHE A 604 0.74 10.76 23.78
CA PHE A 604 1.30 11.00 25.10
C PHE A 604 2.69 10.39 25.21
N THR A 605 3.62 11.16 25.77
CA THR A 605 5.03 10.75 25.89
C THR A 605 5.23 9.76 27.04
N GLY A 606 6.29 8.97 26.94
CA GLY A 606 6.73 8.05 27.97
C GLY A 606 7.89 8.55 28.80
N GLN A 607 8.41 7.66 29.65
CA GLN A 607 9.62 7.89 30.42
C GLN A 607 10.81 8.18 29.50
N GLY A 608 11.59 9.21 29.81
CA GLY A 608 12.67 9.74 29.00
C GLY A 608 12.41 11.16 28.46
N SER A 609 11.16 11.63 28.53
CA SER A 609 10.77 12.97 28.10
C SER A 609 10.88 14.04 29.20
N GLN A 610 11.13 13.63 30.43
CA GLN A 610 11.23 14.54 31.59
C GLN A 610 12.48 15.45 31.53
N TYR A 611 12.31 16.66 32.03
CA TYR A 611 13.39 17.61 32.25
C TYR A 611 13.08 18.55 33.42
N VAL A 612 14.12 19.12 34.00
CA VAL A 612 13.98 20.04 35.11
C VAL A 612 13.23 21.29 34.68
N ASN A 613 12.33 21.80 35.52
CA ASN A 613 11.49 22.97 35.27
C ASN A 613 10.49 22.80 34.12
N MET A 614 10.01 21.57 33.88
CA MET A 614 8.99 21.27 32.87
C MET A 614 7.77 22.19 33.01
N LEU A 615 7.41 22.93 31.95
CA LEU A 615 6.29 23.87 31.89
C LEU A 615 6.35 25.01 32.90
N ALA A 616 7.53 25.39 33.43
CA ALA A 616 7.68 26.44 34.44
C ALA A 616 7.07 27.78 33.98
N GLU A 617 7.34 28.23 32.76
CA GLU A 617 6.79 29.46 32.19
C GLU A 617 5.26 29.36 32.04
N LEU A 618 4.77 28.26 31.52
CA LEU A 618 3.34 28.04 31.31
C LEU A 618 2.59 27.92 32.66
N ARG A 619 3.20 27.29 33.68
CA ARG A 619 2.68 27.23 35.04
C ARG A 619 2.54 28.63 35.66
N GLY A 620 3.43 29.56 35.35
CA GLY A 620 3.38 30.93 35.83
C GLY A 620 2.28 31.79 35.17
N THR A 621 1.85 31.43 33.99
CA THR A 621 0.92 32.22 33.15
C THR A 621 -0.42 31.57 32.91
N GLU A 622 -0.54 30.25 33.06
CA GLU A 622 -1.74 29.49 32.74
C GLU A 622 -2.30 28.76 33.98
N PRO A 623 -3.42 29.24 34.55
CA PRO A 623 -3.99 28.67 35.76
C PRO A 623 -4.28 27.17 35.67
N ILE A 624 -4.73 26.65 34.49
CA ILE A 624 -5.01 25.22 34.29
C ILE A 624 -3.77 24.38 34.58
N VAL A 625 -2.60 24.84 34.17
CA VAL A 625 -1.33 24.15 34.42
C VAL A 625 -0.98 24.20 35.91
N SER A 626 -1.06 25.37 36.53
CA SER A 626 -0.85 25.56 37.97
C SER A 626 -1.76 24.64 38.79
N ASP A 627 -3.07 24.64 38.52
CA ASP A 627 -4.06 23.84 39.24
C ASP A 627 -3.81 22.35 39.06
N THR A 628 -3.35 21.92 37.88
CA THR A 628 -3.00 20.50 37.63
C THR A 628 -1.80 20.07 38.48
N TYR A 629 -0.79 20.91 38.63
CA TYR A 629 0.33 20.62 39.53
C TYR A 629 -0.08 20.61 41.00
N VAL A 630 -0.99 21.49 41.42
CA VAL A 630 -1.55 21.47 42.79
C VAL A 630 -2.32 20.18 43.05
N GLU A 631 -3.09 19.69 42.10
CA GLU A 631 -3.76 18.40 42.18
C GLU A 631 -2.78 17.23 42.28
N ALA A 632 -1.71 17.29 41.50
CA ALA A 632 -0.61 16.32 41.54
C ALA A 632 0.11 16.30 42.87
N ASP A 633 0.48 17.47 43.40
CA ASP A 633 1.12 17.60 44.73
C ASP A 633 0.28 16.99 45.83
N ARG A 634 -1.04 17.33 45.88
CA ARG A 634 -1.94 16.79 46.86
C ARG A 634 -2.01 15.26 46.83
N THR A 635 -1.98 14.68 45.66
CA THR A 635 -2.00 13.24 45.50
C THR A 635 -0.68 12.57 45.83
N MET A 636 0.41 13.22 45.42
CA MET A 636 1.74 12.61 45.52
C MET A 636 2.45 12.82 46.86
N GLU A 637 2.15 13.90 47.58
CA GLU A 637 2.83 14.25 48.86
C GLU A 637 2.82 13.08 49.87
N PRO A 638 1.70 12.36 50.14
CA PRO A 638 1.68 11.19 51.04
C PRO A 638 2.45 9.98 50.45
N LEU A 639 2.64 9.89 49.14
CA LEU A 639 3.26 8.75 48.48
C LEU A 639 4.78 8.84 48.36
N ILE A 640 5.31 10.07 48.15
CA ILE A 640 6.74 10.30 47.92
C ILE A 640 7.40 11.17 49.01
N GLY A 641 6.64 11.54 50.09
CA GLY A 641 7.17 12.26 51.24
C GLY A 641 7.42 13.73 51.02
N GLY A 642 6.73 14.40 50.11
CA GLY A 642 6.77 15.80 49.78
C GLY A 642 6.09 16.14 48.48
N PRO A 643 5.88 17.43 48.14
CA PRO A 643 5.26 17.86 46.90
C PRO A 643 6.05 17.38 45.68
N LEU A 644 5.37 16.96 44.65
CA LEU A 644 6.00 16.58 43.36
C LEU A 644 6.70 17.77 42.71
N THR A 645 6.12 18.96 42.89
CA THR A 645 6.68 20.22 42.37
C THR A 645 8.06 20.52 42.93
N ASP A 646 8.38 20.18 44.19
CA ASP A 646 9.70 20.35 44.78
C ASP A 646 10.79 19.48 44.11
N ARG A 647 10.38 18.43 43.38
CA ARG A 647 11.27 17.54 42.61
C ARG A 647 11.49 18.01 41.20
N ILE A 648 10.63 18.91 40.69
CA ILE A 648 10.62 19.35 39.28
C ILE A 648 11.17 20.78 39.17
N PHE A 649 10.80 21.69 40.08
CA PHE A 649 11.06 23.11 39.96
C PHE A 649 12.17 23.53 40.90
N VAL A 650 13.24 24.05 40.33
CA VAL A 650 14.39 24.61 41.05
C VAL A 650 14.84 25.90 40.38
N ASP A 651 15.63 26.73 41.11
CA ASP A 651 16.20 27.93 40.52
C ASP A 651 17.13 27.53 39.35
N PRO A 652 16.83 27.95 38.12
CA PRO A 652 17.64 27.61 36.96
C PRO A 652 19.04 28.24 36.98
N ALA A 653 19.28 29.23 37.84
CA ALA A 653 20.58 29.83 38.01
C ALA A 653 21.51 29.04 38.95
N ASP A 654 20.97 28.08 39.70
CA ASP A 654 21.74 27.22 40.60
C ASP A 654 22.03 25.86 39.90
N GLU A 655 23.22 25.78 39.31
CA GLU A 655 23.63 24.58 38.53
C GLU A 655 23.66 23.30 39.38
N GLU A 656 23.97 23.40 40.69
CA GLU A 656 24.04 22.26 41.59
C GLU A 656 22.64 21.74 41.91
N LEU A 657 21.67 22.60 42.17
CA LEU A 657 20.26 22.22 42.35
C LEU A 657 19.65 21.65 41.05
N VAL A 658 19.97 22.22 39.90
CA VAL A 658 19.54 21.70 38.59
C VAL A 658 20.08 20.30 38.38
N ALA A 659 21.36 20.05 38.67
CA ALA A 659 21.97 18.73 38.55
C ALA A 659 21.31 17.69 39.49
N GLN A 660 21.04 18.08 40.74
CA GLN A 660 20.40 17.24 41.75
C GLN A 660 18.93 16.92 41.35
N ALA A 661 18.19 17.91 40.86
CA ALA A 661 16.82 17.73 40.38
C ALA A 661 16.77 16.82 39.12
N ALA A 662 17.75 17.00 38.21
CA ALA A 662 17.88 16.15 37.04
C ALA A 662 18.13 14.67 37.41
N GLU A 663 18.97 14.41 38.40
CA GLU A 663 19.22 13.07 38.91
C GLU A 663 17.99 12.49 39.65
N GLY A 664 17.33 13.33 40.47
CA GLY A 664 16.06 12.94 41.13
C GLY A 664 14.98 12.58 40.13
N LEU A 665 14.86 13.32 39.03
CA LEU A 665 13.89 13.05 37.94
C LEU A 665 14.24 11.79 37.12
N ARG A 666 15.39 11.15 37.27
CA ARG A 666 15.69 9.85 36.67
C ARG A 666 15.11 8.67 37.46
N GLN A 667 14.77 8.90 38.72
CA GLN A 667 14.17 7.87 39.55
C GLN A 667 12.76 7.55 39.04
N THR A 668 12.52 6.33 38.66
CA THR A 668 11.25 5.86 38.04
C THR A 668 10.01 6.26 38.86
N ALA A 669 10.12 6.21 40.21
CA ALA A 669 9.05 6.60 41.13
C ALA A 669 8.69 8.11 41.08
N ILE A 670 9.61 8.97 40.59
CA ILE A 670 9.40 10.42 40.43
C ILE A 670 9.09 10.75 38.95
N THR A 671 9.84 10.15 38.04
CA THR A 671 9.65 10.36 36.59
C THR A 671 8.23 10.15 36.14
N GLN A 672 7.63 9.01 36.53
CA GLN A 672 6.32 8.61 36.03
C GLN A 672 5.21 9.58 36.43
N PRO A 673 5.03 9.97 37.69
CA PRO A 673 4.03 10.97 38.04
C PRO A 673 4.35 12.37 37.47
N ALA A 674 5.61 12.75 37.32
CA ALA A 674 6.01 14.05 36.77
C ALA A 674 5.61 14.16 35.28
N VAL A 675 5.89 13.14 34.45
CA VAL A 675 5.50 13.12 33.03
C VAL A 675 3.97 13.06 32.89
N LEU A 676 3.28 12.21 33.64
CA LEU A 676 1.81 12.12 33.61
C LEU A 676 1.16 13.46 33.97
N THR A 677 1.75 14.25 34.92
CA THR A 677 1.25 15.58 35.29
C THR A 677 1.37 16.54 34.11
N VAL A 678 2.49 16.56 33.42
CA VAL A 678 2.71 17.38 32.22
C VAL A 678 1.75 17.00 31.10
N ASP A 679 1.63 15.71 30.80
CA ASP A 679 0.73 15.18 29.78
C ASP A 679 -0.72 15.62 30.05
N THR A 680 -1.18 15.48 31.30
CA THR A 680 -2.53 15.87 31.70
C THR A 680 -2.72 17.40 31.65
N ALA A 681 -1.75 18.18 32.12
CA ALA A 681 -1.82 19.64 32.08
C ALA A 681 -1.94 20.17 30.65
N LEU A 682 -1.13 19.66 29.73
CA LEU A 682 -1.19 20.07 28.32
C LEU A 682 -2.50 19.64 27.64
N ALA A 683 -2.98 18.44 27.90
CA ALA A 683 -4.26 17.98 27.36
C ALA A 683 -5.44 18.87 27.87
N ARG A 684 -5.44 19.24 29.15
CA ARG A 684 -6.44 20.14 29.74
C ARG A 684 -6.37 21.55 29.13
N VAL A 685 -5.18 22.08 28.89
CA VAL A 685 -5.00 23.38 28.24
C VAL A 685 -5.51 23.36 26.81
N LEU A 686 -5.14 22.37 26.03
CA LEU A 686 -5.63 22.22 24.65
C LEU A 686 -7.15 22.11 24.61
N GLY A 687 -7.74 21.29 25.48
CA GLY A 687 -9.20 21.15 25.61
C GLY A 687 -9.90 22.48 25.94
N ALA A 688 -9.31 23.31 26.84
CA ALA A 688 -9.86 24.61 27.18
C ALA A 688 -9.88 25.59 25.98
N PHE A 689 -8.98 25.44 25.01
CA PHE A 689 -8.98 26.21 23.75
C PHE A 689 -9.76 25.50 22.63
N GLY A 690 -10.48 24.44 22.91
CA GLY A 690 -11.32 23.72 21.94
C GLY A 690 -10.58 22.70 21.08
N VAL A 691 -9.32 22.39 21.37
CA VAL A 691 -8.57 21.33 20.69
C VAL A 691 -8.77 20.03 21.48
N VAL A 692 -9.71 19.21 21.03
CA VAL A 692 -10.05 17.91 21.64
C VAL A 692 -9.66 16.78 20.70
N PRO A 693 -9.20 15.63 21.22
CA PRO A 693 -8.81 14.52 20.39
C PRO A 693 -10.02 13.65 19.98
N ASP A 694 -10.01 13.14 18.76
CA ASP A 694 -10.89 12.09 18.29
C ASP A 694 -10.39 10.70 18.72
N MET A 695 -9.11 10.57 19.04
CA MET A 695 -8.46 9.37 19.54
C MET A 695 -7.21 9.72 20.33
N VAL A 696 -6.79 8.82 21.19
CA VAL A 696 -5.60 9.01 22.01
C VAL A 696 -4.70 7.76 21.98
N MET A 697 -3.39 7.97 22.13
CA MET A 697 -2.41 6.92 22.26
C MET A 697 -1.27 7.40 23.14
N GLY A 698 -0.67 6.50 23.92
CA GLY A 698 0.49 6.80 24.72
C GLY A 698 1.61 5.79 24.46
N HIS A 699 2.88 6.24 24.55
CA HIS A 699 4.02 5.34 24.50
C HIS A 699 4.38 4.88 25.91
N SER A 700 4.26 3.58 26.19
CA SER A 700 4.57 3.00 27.51
C SER A 700 3.83 3.72 28.67
N LEU A 701 4.53 4.51 29.46
CA LEU A 701 3.97 5.33 30.53
C LEU A 701 2.88 6.30 30.04
N GLY A 702 3.03 6.85 28.84
CA GLY A 702 2.06 7.76 28.24
C GLY A 702 0.66 7.17 28.06
N GLU A 703 0.52 5.84 28.11
CA GLU A 703 -0.78 5.19 28.08
C GLU A 703 -1.68 5.61 29.27
N TYR A 704 -1.10 5.93 30.44
CA TYR A 704 -1.85 6.51 31.55
C TYR A 704 -2.37 7.93 31.24
N GLY A 705 -1.59 8.75 30.52
CA GLY A 705 -2.04 10.05 30.02
C GLY A 705 -3.20 9.91 29.02
N ALA A 706 -3.13 8.89 28.14
CA ALA A 706 -4.22 8.53 27.25
C ALA A 706 -5.48 8.11 28.01
N LEU A 707 -5.36 7.22 29.03
CA LEU A 707 -6.47 6.79 29.88
C LEU A 707 -7.12 7.95 30.65
N VAL A 708 -6.33 8.88 31.19
CA VAL A 708 -6.85 10.08 31.87
C VAL A 708 -7.61 10.98 30.90
N THR A 709 -7.02 11.25 29.75
CA THR A 709 -7.62 12.13 28.72
C THR A 709 -8.90 11.54 28.15
N ALA A 710 -8.94 10.21 27.96
CA ALA A 710 -10.14 9.50 27.51
C ALA A 710 -11.18 9.30 28.62
N GLY A 711 -10.94 9.78 29.83
CA GLY A 711 -11.84 9.66 30.94
C GLY A 711 -11.96 8.26 31.54
N ALA A 712 -11.13 7.32 31.11
CA ALA A 712 -11.13 5.94 31.62
C ALA A 712 -10.60 5.82 33.06
N LEU A 713 -9.66 6.68 33.45
CA LEU A 713 -9.07 6.68 34.77
C LEU A 713 -8.97 8.12 35.31
N PRO A 714 -9.46 8.39 36.56
CA PRO A 714 -9.30 9.70 37.19
C PRO A 714 -7.82 10.06 37.35
N PHE A 715 -7.43 11.33 37.18
CA PHE A 715 -6.03 11.77 37.23
C PHE A 715 -5.36 11.39 38.57
N ALA A 716 -5.99 11.60 39.69
CA ALA A 716 -5.48 11.18 41.02
C ALA A 716 -5.28 9.65 41.11
N GLY A 717 -6.20 8.86 40.52
CA GLY A 717 -6.06 7.41 40.42
C GLY A 717 -4.89 6.99 39.55
N ALA A 718 -4.71 7.66 38.43
CA ALA A 718 -3.57 7.43 37.51
C ALA A 718 -2.23 7.77 38.18
N LEU A 719 -2.14 8.90 38.92
CA LEU A 719 -0.97 9.27 39.72
C LEU A 719 -0.63 8.21 40.76
N THR A 720 -1.65 7.71 41.49
CA THR A 720 -1.46 6.64 42.47
C THR A 720 -0.95 5.35 41.81
N ALA A 721 -1.48 4.99 40.63
CA ALA A 721 -1.08 3.79 39.91
C ALA A 721 0.35 3.90 39.39
N VAL A 722 0.74 5.06 38.78
CA VAL A 722 2.10 5.23 38.25
C VAL A 722 3.15 5.37 39.36
N ALA A 723 2.78 5.96 40.51
CA ALA A 723 3.65 5.98 41.70
C ALA A 723 3.91 4.57 42.24
N ALA A 724 2.87 3.76 42.36
CA ALA A 724 3.00 2.36 42.78
C ALA A 724 3.80 1.54 41.76
N ARG A 725 3.58 1.73 40.45
CA ARG A 725 4.33 1.12 39.38
C ARG A 725 5.84 1.50 39.47
N GLY A 726 6.12 2.77 39.61
CA GLY A 726 7.48 3.27 39.73
C GLY A 726 8.19 2.73 40.96
N LYS A 727 7.48 2.67 42.10
CA LYS A 727 8.01 2.11 43.34
C LYS A 727 8.26 0.61 43.22
N ALA A 728 7.29 -0.16 42.74
CA ALA A 728 7.45 -1.59 42.56
C ALA A 728 8.64 -1.94 41.64
N MET A 729 8.86 -1.17 40.58
CA MET A 729 10.02 -1.34 39.72
C MET A 729 11.35 -0.94 40.36
N THR A 730 11.36 0.07 41.24
CA THR A 730 12.57 0.51 41.97
C THR A 730 12.93 -0.45 43.09
N ASP A 731 11.95 -1.03 43.77
CA ASP A 731 12.12 -1.95 44.91
C ASP A 731 12.52 -3.37 44.45
N LEU A 732 12.58 -3.67 43.14
CA LEU A 732 13.03 -4.95 42.61
C LEU A 732 14.52 -5.13 42.96
N SER A 733 14.80 -6.06 43.87
CA SER A 733 16.17 -6.48 44.21
C SER A 733 16.56 -7.65 43.33
N LEU A 734 17.08 -7.37 42.14
CA LEU A 734 17.48 -8.37 41.16
C LEU A 734 19.00 -8.51 41.14
N GLY A 735 19.49 -9.72 40.88
CA GLY A 735 20.92 -9.96 40.68
C GLY A 735 21.48 -9.32 39.39
N ASP A 736 20.61 -9.18 38.37
CA ASP A 736 20.84 -8.47 37.14
C ASP A 736 19.58 -7.64 36.78
N ASN A 737 19.69 -6.35 36.73
CA ASN A 737 18.59 -5.45 36.34
C ASN A 737 18.36 -5.43 34.83
N GLY A 738 19.25 -6.07 34.08
CA GLY A 738 19.18 -6.09 32.62
C GLY A 738 19.59 -4.79 31.93
N LEU A 739 19.63 -4.84 30.64
CA LEU A 739 20.02 -3.73 29.75
C LEU A 739 18.97 -3.55 28.65
N MET A 740 18.89 -2.33 28.11
CA MET A 740 18.06 -2.02 26.94
C MET A 740 18.86 -1.25 25.89
N ALA A 741 18.55 -1.49 24.61
CA ALA A 741 19.14 -0.78 23.50
C ALA A 741 18.12 -0.54 22.39
N ALA A 742 18.14 0.66 21.82
CA ALA A 742 17.38 1.00 20.62
C ALA A 742 18.13 0.48 19.39
N VAL A 743 17.43 -0.20 18.52
CA VAL A 743 17.94 -0.79 17.27
C VAL A 743 17.22 -0.17 16.10
N PHE A 744 17.98 0.36 15.15
CA PHE A 744 17.46 1.00 13.94
C PHE A 744 17.70 0.08 12.74
N GLY A 745 16.64 -0.64 12.33
CA GLY A 745 16.63 -1.60 11.24
C GLY A 745 15.31 -2.35 11.14
N PRO A 746 15.15 -3.21 10.13
CA PRO A 746 13.95 -4.03 9.97
C PRO A 746 13.74 -4.95 11.18
N VAL A 747 12.58 -4.86 11.82
CA VAL A 747 12.29 -5.58 13.08
C VAL A 747 12.38 -7.10 12.93
N ASP A 748 11.91 -7.64 11.82
CA ASP A 748 11.98 -9.09 11.54
C ASP A 748 13.45 -9.57 11.53
N ARG A 749 14.34 -8.79 10.89
CA ARG A 749 15.79 -9.10 10.88
C ARG A 749 16.42 -9.03 12.26
N VAL A 750 15.99 -8.07 13.08
CA VAL A 750 16.43 -7.97 14.47
C VAL A 750 15.99 -9.23 15.23
N GLY A 751 14.74 -9.68 15.09
CA GLY A 751 14.21 -10.90 15.72
C GLY A 751 15.05 -12.14 15.39
N GLU A 752 15.33 -12.37 14.09
CA GLU A 752 16.17 -13.48 13.62
C GLU A 752 17.58 -13.48 14.27
N LEU A 753 18.18 -12.30 14.45
CA LEU A 753 19.51 -12.19 15.03
C LEU A 753 19.47 -12.41 16.55
N LEU A 754 18.40 -12.02 17.23
CA LEU A 754 18.22 -12.28 18.65
C LEU A 754 18.03 -13.78 18.95
N ASP A 755 17.35 -14.53 18.07
CA ASP A 755 17.17 -15.98 18.24
C ASP A 755 18.49 -16.76 18.24
N ALA A 756 19.56 -16.19 17.70
CA ALA A 756 20.90 -16.78 17.68
C ALA A 756 21.76 -16.40 18.89
N VAL A 757 21.28 -15.56 19.80
CA VAL A 757 22.01 -15.11 20.98
C VAL A 757 21.74 -16.02 22.18
N ASP A 758 22.80 -16.50 22.82
CA ASP A 758 22.64 -17.24 24.06
C ASP A 758 22.21 -16.35 25.23
N GLY A 759 21.17 -16.75 25.95
CA GLY A 759 20.64 -16.00 27.10
C GLY A 759 19.30 -15.35 26.83
N TYR A 760 18.84 -14.54 27.78
CA TYR A 760 17.52 -13.92 27.70
C TYR A 760 17.63 -12.52 27.10
N VAL A 761 17.20 -12.35 25.86
CA VAL A 761 17.03 -11.08 25.17
C VAL A 761 15.78 -11.13 24.29
N VAL A 762 15.00 -10.09 24.28
CA VAL A 762 13.75 -9.98 23.51
C VAL A 762 13.59 -8.60 22.89
N VAL A 763 12.72 -8.47 21.88
CA VAL A 763 12.20 -7.19 21.44
C VAL A 763 11.20 -6.71 22.49
N ALA A 764 11.56 -5.69 23.22
CA ALA A 764 10.77 -5.11 24.31
C ALA A 764 9.74 -4.07 23.84
N ASN A 765 10.10 -3.25 22.81
CA ASN A 765 9.20 -2.27 22.20
C ASN A 765 9.32 -2.30 20.69
N LEU A 766 8.18 -2.20 20.01
CA LEU A 766 8.03 -2.04 18.55
C LEU A 766 7.61 -0.59 18.26
N ASN A 767 8.58 0.28 18.02
CA ASN A 767 8.31 1.71 17.79
C ASN A 767 7.87 2.00 16.35
N SER A 768 8.44 1.28 15.40
CA SER A 768 8.07 1.35 13.98
C SER A 768 8.54 0.07 13.24
N SER A 769 8.25 -0.05 11.95
CA SER A 769 8.80 -1.14 11.13
C SER A 769 10.33 -1.13 10.99
N LYS A 770 10.99 -0.03 11.40
CA LYS A 770 12.44 0.20 11.26
C LYS A 770 13.12 0.58 12.57
N GLU A 771 12.40 0.57 13.67
CA GLU A 771 12.93 0.90 14.98
C GLU A 771 12.26 0.06 16.06
N CYS A 772 13.07 -0.64 16.84
CA CYS A 772 12.62 -1.36 18.01
C CYS A 772 13.59 -1.16 19.17
N VAL A 773 13.15 -1.56 20.36
CA VAL A 773 14.01 -1.61 21.54
C VAL A 773 14.15 -3.06 21.96
N ILE A 774 15.39 -3.52 22.14
CA ILE A 774 15.70 -4.82 22.71
C ILE A 774 15.98 -4.67 24.20
N GLY A 775 15.61 -5.70 24.97
CA GLY A 775 15.85 -5.73 26.41
C GLY A 775 16.00 -7.18 26.92
N GLY A 776 16.72 -7.35 28.01
CA GLY A 776 16.98 -8.67 28.57
C GLY A 776 18.11 -8.66 29.59
N ALA A 777 18.66 -9.85 29.88
CA ALA A 777 19.84 -9.98 30.74
C ALA A 777 21.03 -9.21 30.17
N THR A 778 21.79 -8.56 31.06
CA THR A 778 22.87 -7.64 30.63
C THR A 778 23.84 -8.29 29.64
N GLU A 779 24.35 -9.48 29.94
CA GLU A 779 25.31 -10.19 29.06
C GLU A 779 24.68 -10.57 27.71
N ALA A 780 23.41 -11.01 27.69
CA ALA A 780 22.72 -11.37 26.44
C ALA A 780 22.45 -10.16 25.56
N VAL A 781 22.05 -9.03 26.16
CA VAL A 781 21.83 -7.79 25.38
C VAL A 781 23.15 -7.23 24.83
N GLU A 782 24.27 -7.36 25.60
CA GLU A 782 25.60 -6.94 25.10
C GLU A 782 26.03 -7.80 23.90
N ALA A 783 25.87 -9.12 23.99
CA ALA A 783 26.13 -10.01 22.85
C ALA A 783 25.24 -9.71 21.65
N ALA A 784 23.94 -9.39 21.90
CA ALA A 784 23.01 -8.97 20.86
C ALA A 784 23.45 -7.67 20.18
N ILE A 785 23.91 -6.68 20.95
CA ILE A 785 24.43 -5.41 20.42
C ILE A 785 25.62 -5.67 19.47
N GLU A 786 26.55 -6.49 19.88
CA GLU A 786 27.72 -6.84 19.06
C GLU A 786 27.31 -7.55 17.75
N SER A 787 26.39 -8.51 17.84
CA SER A 787 25.85 -9.23 16.67
C SER A 787 25.13 -8.30 15.70
N LEU A 788 24.26 -7.43 16.21
CA LEU A 788 23.49 -6.47 15.40
C LEU A 788 24.41 -5.43 14.73
N GLN A 789 25.46 -4.96 15.45
CA GLN A 789 26.43 -4.03 14.87
C GLN A 789 27.32 -4.69 13.81
N ALA A 790 27.68 -5.96 13.98
CA ALA A 790 28.42 -6.71 12.98
C ALA A 790 27.64 -6.90 11.68
N GLU A 791 26.32 -6.95 11.75
CA GLU A 791 25.40 -6.95 10.60
C GLU A 791 25.12 -5.54 10.03
N GLY A 792 25.78 -4.51 10.54
CA GLY A 792 25.69 -3.14 10.04
C GLY A 792 24.48 -2.34 10.56
N LEU A 793 23.76 -2.84 11.55
CA LEU A 793 22.64 -2.14 12.16
C LEU A 793 23.14 -1.09 13.16
N ARG A 794 22.48 0.06 13.19
CA ARG A 794 22.77 1.09 14.21
C ARG A 794 22.08 0.71 15.52
N VAL A 795 22.85 0.64 16.60
CA VAL A 795 22.35 0.31 17.94
C VAL A 795 22.80 1.38 18.92
N ALA A 796 21.90 1.81 19.80
CA ALA A 796 22.17 2.78 20.86
C ALA A 796 21.68 2.24 22.21
N ARG A 797 22.60 2.13 23.21
CA ARG A 797 22.23 1.76 24.58
C ARG A 797 21.34 2.86 25.18
N LEU A 798 20.31 2.41 25.92
CA LEU A 798 19.39 3.32 26.59
C LEU A 798 19.81 3.48 28.06
N PRO A 799 19.84 4.72 28.60
CA PRO A 799 20.21 4.98 29.98
C PRO A 799 19.01 4.74 30.92
N VAL A 800 18.60 3.49 31.06
CA VAL A 800 17.49 3.09 31.91
C VAL A 800 17.96 2.22 33.06
N SER A 801 17.19 2.19 34.14
CA SER A 801 17.56 1.48 35.39
C SER A 801 17.32 -0.04 35.33
N HIS A 802 16.42 -0.49 34.47
CA HIS A 802 16.00 -1.88 34.32
C HIS A 802 15.65 -2.16 32.87
N ALA A 803 15.66 -3.46 32.51
CA ALA A 803 15.11 -3.90 31.22
C ALA A 803 13.58 -3.93 31.25
N PHE A 804 12.98 -2.74 31.02
CA PHE A 804 11.52 -2.57 31.00
C PHE A 804 10.88 -3.40 29.87
N HIS A 805 9.60 -3.74 30.05
CA HIS A 805 8.83 -4.54 29.09
C HIS A 805 9.41 -5.92 28.81
N THR A 806 10.13 -6.50 29.79
CA THR A 806 10.70 -7.84 29.77
C THR A 806 10.27 -8.62 31.01
N LYS A 807 10.52 -9.94 31.05
CA LYS A 807 10.26 -10.78 32.24
C LYS A 807 11.04 -10.34 33.48
N ILE A 808 12.10 -9.56 33.31
CA ILE A 808 12.91 -9.04 34.44
C ILE A 808 12.05 -8.16 35.36
N VAL A 809 11.12 -7.40 34.82
CA VAL A 809 10.22 -6.52 35.60
C VAL A 809 8.83 -7.13 35.86
N GLU A 810 8.59 -8.39 35.44
CA GLU A 810 7.32 -9.09 35.67
C GLU A 810 6.86 -9.10 37.13
N PRO A 811 7.72 -9.20 38.16
CA PRO A 811 7.28 -9.18 39.56
C PRO A 811 6.59 -7.88 39.98
N ALA A 812 6.80 -6.77 39.25
CA ALA A 812 6.11 -5.52 39.52
C ALA A 812 4.64 -5.51 39.06
N ALA A 813 4.19 -6.50 38.27
CA ALA A 813 2.86 -6.54 37.69
C ALA A 813 1.76 -6.78 38.75
N ALA A 814 1.97 -7.71 39.69
CA ALA A 814 0.97 -8.03 40.72
C ALA A 814 0.67 -6.85 41.63
N PRO A 815 1.64 -6.15 42.23
CA PRO A 815 1.37 -4.96 43.05
C PRO A 815 0.65 -3.85 42.28
N LEU A 816 0.98 -3.67 40.99
CA LEU A 816 0.33 -2.68 40.14
C LEU A 816 -1.13 -3.07 39.86
N THR A 817 -1.42 -4.35 39.63
CA THR A 817 -2.77 -4.84 39.40
C THR A 817 -3.65 -4.58 40.62
N ASP A 818 -3.16 -4.84 41.84
CA ASP A 818 -3.89 -4.60 43.09
C ASP A 818 -4.26 -3.12 43.25
N VAL A 819 -3.34 -2.22 42.91
CA VAL A 819 -3.61 -0.78 42.96
C VAL A 819 -4.63 -0.38 41.91
N LEU A 820 -4.50 -0.86 40.67
CA LEU A 820 -5.46 -0.53 39.58
C LEU A 820 -6.86 -1.05 39.87
N MET A 821 -7.00 -2.24 40.47
CA MET A 821 -8.28 -2.81 40.90
C MET A 821 -8.96 -1.98 42.00
N SER A 822 -8.20 -1.19 42.75
CA SER A 822 -8.74 -0.27 43.77
C SER A 822 -9.20 1.07 43.19
N GLN A 823 -8.85 1.38 41.92
CA GLN A 823 -9.22 2.63 41.26
C GLN A 823 -10.59 2.52 40.56
N SER A 824 -11.24 3.68 40.37
CA SER A 824 -12.51 3.78 39.63
C SER A 824 -12.24 3.81 38.13
N VAL A 825 -11.91 2.64 37.56
CA VAL A 825 -11.73 2.49 36.11
C VAL A 825 -13.11 2.39 35.46
N ARG A 826 -13.27 3.08 34.33
CA ARG A 826 -14.51 3.08 33.55
C ARG A 826 -14.21 2.96 32.04
N PRO A 827 -15.19 2.64 31.17
CA PRO A 827 -15.00 2.68 29.74
C PRO A 827 -14.52 4.05 29.26
N PRO A 828 -13.61 4.13 28.26
CA PRO A 828 -13.13 5.39 27.75
C PRO A 828 -14.18 6.14 26.92
N ASP A 829 -14.27 7.45 27.10
CA ASP A 829 -15.13 8.34 26.31
C ASP A 829 -14.54 8.61 24.90
N ILE A 830 -13.25 8.35 24.69
CA ILE A 830 -12.50 8.56 23.47
C ILE A 830 -11.74 7.28 23.13
N PRO A 831 -11.69 6.83 21.85
CA PRO A 831 -10.93 5.64 21.45
C PRO A 831 -9.46 5.72 21.86
N ILE A 832 -8.93 4.66 22.48
CA ILE A 832 -7.54 4.54 22.93
C ILE A 832 -6.87 3.42 22.14
N ILE A 833 -5.64 3.66 21.67
CA ILE A 833 -4.79 2.62 21.07
C ILE A 833 -3.94 1.99 22.19
N SER A 834 -4.02 0.66 22.33
CA SER A 834 -3.28 -0.14 23.29
C SER A 834 -1.83 -0.33 22.88
N ASN A 835 -0.89 -0.21 23.82
CA ASN A 835 0.51 -0.56 23.57
C ASN A 835 0.76 -2.06 23.38
N VAL A 836 -0.11 -2.92 23.91
CA VAL A 836 0.06 -4.38 23.82
C VAL A 836 -0.19 -4.89 22.40
N THR A 837 -1.23 -4.37 21.76
CA THR A 837 -1.68 -4.83 20.45
C THR A 837 -1.37 -3.86 19.31
N GLY A 838 -1.13 -2.58 19.63
CA GLY A 838 -1.10 -1.51 18.62
C GLY A 838 -2.46 -1.20 18.01
N GLU A 839 -3.54 -1.71 18.60
CA GLU A 839 -4.92 -1.55 18.16
C GLU A 839 -5.76 -0.82 19.22
N PHE A 840 -6.95 -0.39 18.84
CA PHE A 840 -7.85 0.23 19.81
C PHE A 840 -8.18 -0.77 20.94
N TYR A 841 -8.28 -0.26 22.16
CA TYR A 841 -8.86 -1.03 23.26
C TYR A 841 -10.26 -1.50 22.85
N PRO A 842 -10.59 -2.78 23.18
CA PRO A 842 -11.90 -3.33 22.87
C PRO A 842 -13.01 -2.60 23.59
#